data_c561282bcf8f95f6927502fa290d9d76
#
_entry.id   c561282bcf8f95f6927502fa290d9d76
#
_cell.length_a   1.000
_cell.length_b   1.000
_cell.length_c   1.000
_cell.angle_alpha   90.00
_cell.angle_beta   90.00
_cell.angle_gamma   90.00
#
_symmetry.space_group_name_H-M   'P 1'
#
loop_
_entity.id
_entity.type
_entity.pdbx_description
1 polymer ?
#
loop_
_entity_poly.entity_id
_entity_poly.type
_entity_poly.pdbx_seq_one_letter_code
_entity_poly.pdbx_strand_id
1 'polypeptide(L)'
;MAPDSGLPQQRHAKGRADTAARDRLIAAIDAARANILARQRPDGCWQYELEADCTIPAEYILMLHYLGESDRLLESRLAEYLRRHQSRDGGWPLYPGGALDVSCSVKCYYALKLAGDRADAPHMARARAAILAHGGAARSNVFTRIALALFGELPWRGVPFLPVEIVLLPRWFPFHLGKVSYWSRTVMVPLSVLTTLKPRAANSRGVHVRELFVTPPEQEKHYFHQRSLLNRLLFLCEEALRHLEWMIPKRVRRRALQRAETWIVERRNGEGGLGAIFPAMVNAYEALALLGYPTGHPARRETRKAIDDLLVVSDHEAWCQPCVSPVWDTGLVCLALQEDRDAPADATRRALDWLTSRQLLDEPGDWRDYRPALPGGGWAFQYRNDAYPDLDDTAVVARALHQSPDAAKFADAIDRATDWLCGMQSGNGGFAAFDADNDHQWLNQIPFADHGALLDPPTSDVSGRVLTLLSLLDRATDRVARERVTRFLLDEQTPEGAWFGRWGTNYIYGTWSVLVALRAAGMSADAPAVRRAVKWLKSVQQADGGWGEGNDSYLDPELRGRGARSGPAQTAWALLALMSAGEADNPAVARGVEYLLKTQTGGEWPDARFNAPGFPRVFYLKYHGYSRYFPYWALVRYRNVRARQA
;
A
#
# COMPACT_ATOMS: atom_id res chain seq x y z
N MET A 1 -27.27 10.59 -66.27
CA MET A 1 -27.18 11.17 -64.90
C MET A 1 -28.12 10.38 -63.99
N ALA A 2 -27.55 9.50 -63.18
CA ALA A 2 -28.28 8.78 -62.14
C ALA A 2 -28.04 9.53 -60.80
N PRO A 3 -29.07 9.76 -59.97
CA PRO A 3 -28.87 10.43 -58.70
C PRO A 3 -28.31 9.50 -57.64
N ASP A 4 -27.36 10.03 -56.88
CA ASP A 4 -26.65 9.46 -55.77
C ASP A 4 -27.63 9.08 -54.63
N SER A 5 -27.95 7.78 -54.48
CA SER A 5 -28.92 7.23 -53.49
C SER A 5 -28.26 6.66 -52.23
N GLY A 6 -26.98 6.99 -51.97
CA GLY A 6 -26.21 6.38 -50.87
C GLY A 6 -26.28 7.08 -49.51
N LEU A 7 -26.71 8.33 -49.43
CA LEU A 7 -26.63 9.18 -48.23
C LEU A 7 -27.60 8.86 -47.06
N PRO A 8 -28.89 8.45 -47.29
CA PRO A 8 -29.80 8.17 -46.17
C PRO A 8 -29.50 6.88 -45.40
N GLN A 9 -29.10 5.79 -46.10
CA GLN A 9 -28.85 4.50 -45.49
C GLN A 9 -27.62 4.52 -44.55
N GLN A 10 -26.57 5.23 -44.95
CA GLN A 10 -25.36 5.36 -44.09
C GLN A 10 -25.62 6.17 -42.82
N ARG A 11 -26.47 7.22 -42.87
CA ARG A 11 -26.87 7.99 -41.69
C ARG A 11 -27.73 7.16 -40.73
N HIS A 12 -28.66 6.35 -41.22
CA HIS A 12 -29.48 5.46 -40.39
C HIS A 12 -28.66 4.32 -39.77
N ALA A 13 -27.68 3.74 -40.50
CA ALA A 13 -26.78 2.71 -39.97
C ALA A 13 -25.86 3.27 -38.87
N LYS A 14 -25.32 4.48 -39.06
CA LYS A 14 -24.49 5.17 -38.10
C LYS A 14 -25.28 5.52 -36.82
N GLY A 15 -26.48 6.04 -36.97
CA GLY A 15 -27.37 6.36 -35.84
C GLY A 15 -27.75 5.13 -35.01
N ARG A 16 -28.02 3.98 -35.66
CA ARG A 16 -28.27 2.70 -34.95
C ARG A 16 -27.04 2.18 -34.23
N ALA A 17 -25.85 2.30 -34.80
CA ALA A 17 -24.59 1.91 -34.16
C ALA A 17 -24.27 2.77 -32.94
N ASP A 18 -24.48 4.07 -33.03
CA ASP A 18 -24.26 5.00 -31.93
C ASP A 18 -25.25 4.76 -30.76
N THR A 19 -26.51 4.43 -31.08
CA THR A 19 -27.52 4.06 -30.05
C THR A 19 -27.12 2.77 -29.34
N ALA A 20 -26.77 1.71 -30.09
CA ALA A 20 -26.34 0.44 -29.51
C ALA A 20 -25.07 0.57 -28.64
N ALA A 21 -24.12 1.42 -29.02
CA ALA A 21 -22.93 1.70 -28.23
C ALA A 21 -23.28 2.42 -26.93
N ARG A 22 -24.21 3.37 -26.99
CA ARG A 22 -24.72 4.09 -25.80
C ARG A 22 -25.45 3.14 -24.85
N ASP A 23 -26.32 2.27 -25.38
CA ASP A 23 -27.07 1.31 -24.57
C ASP A 23 -26.14 0.33 -23.85
N ARG A 24 -25.10 -0.16 -24.53
CA ARG A 24 -24.06 -1.01 -23.90
C ARG A 24 -23.33 -0.27 -22.79
N LEU A 25 -22.98 0.99 -22.98
CA LEU A 25 -22.32 1.81 -21.95
C LEU A 25 -23.21 1.98 -20.71
N ILE A 26 -24.48 2.30 -20.91
CA ILE A 26 -25.46 2.45 -19.83
C ILE A 26 -25.62 1.13 -19.07
N ALA A 27 -25.83 0.02 -19.78
CA ALA A 27 -25.97 -1.30 -19.17
C ALA A 27 -24.73 -1.70 -18.34
N ALA A 28 -23.52 -1.39 -18.83
CA ALA A 28 -22.29 -1.65 -18.09
C ALA A 28 -22.16 -0.80 -16.82
N ILE A 29 -22.54 0.48 -16.88
CA ILE A 29 -22.57 1.36 -15.71
C ILE A 29 -23.58 0.85 -14.69
N ASP A 30 -24.79 0.50 -15.11
CA ASP A 30 -25.87 0.03 -14.22
C ASP A 30 -25.47 -1.26 -13.50
N ALA A 31 -24.89 -2.21 -14.23
CA ALA A 31 -24.40 -3.47 -13.64
C ALA A 31 -23.27 -3.22 -12.62
N ALA A 32 -22.33 -2.35 -12.93
CA ALA A 32 -21.24 -2.00 -12.01
C ALA A 32 -21.75 -1.25 -10.77
N ARG A 33 -22.65 -0.30 -10.94
CA ARG A 33 -23.31 0.42 -9.85
C ARG A 33 -24.02 -0.55 -8.90
N ALA A 34 -24.82 -1.45 -9.44
CA ALA A 34 -25.53 -2.46 -8.65
C ALA A 34 -24.56 -3.34 -7.83
N ASN A 35 -23.45 -3.75 -8.46
CA ASN A 35 -22.42 -4.54 -7.77
C ASN A 35 -21.75 -3.77 -6.63
N ILE A 36 -21.40 -2.50 -6.84
CA ILE A 36 -20.80 -1.64 -5.80
C ILE A 36 -21.77 -1.43 -4.65
N LEU A 37 -23.03 -1.07 -4.94
CA LEU A 37 -24.05 -0.82 -3.92
C LEU A 37 -24.37 -2.07 -3.07
N ALA A 38 -24.42 -3.26 -3.69
CA ALA A 38 -24.64 -4.53 -2.99
C ALA A 38 -23.53 -4.87 -1.97
N ARG A 39 -22.37 -4.22 -2.05
CA ARG A 39 -21.23 -4.43 -1.15
C ARG A 39 -21.11 -3.37 -0.06
N GLN A 40 -22.04 -2.39 -0.01
CA GLN A 40 -22.05 -1.43 1.10
C GLN A 40 -22.38 -2.17 2.41
N ARG A 41 -21.54 -1.96 3.41
CA ARG A 41 -21.72 -2.54 4.73
C ARG A 41 -22.89 -1.88 5.47
N PRO A 42 -23.48 -2.55 6.48
CA PRO A 42 -24.60 -1.99 7.23
C PRO A 42 -24.30 -0.64 7.89
N ASP A 43 -23.05 -0.40 8.29
CA ASP A 43 -22.59 0.86 8.88
C ASP A 43 -22.39 1.99 7.85
N GLY A 44 -22.52 1.68 6.56
CA GLY A 44 -22.43 2.64 5.47
C GLY A 44 -21.10 2.66 4.71
N CYS A 45 -20.05 2.02 5.23
CA CYS A 45 -18.75 2.01 4.56
C CYS A 45 -18.66 0.94 3.46
N TRP A 46 -17.60 1.04 2.66
CA TRP A 46 -17.10 -0.04 1.80
C TRP A 46 -15.74 -0.49 2.28
N GLN A 47 -15.52 -1.78 2.24
CA GLN A 47 -14.21 -2.39 2.47
C GLN A 47 -14.05 -3.54 1.49
N TYR A 48 -12.99 -3.47 0.71
CA TYR A 48 -12.55 -4.55 -0.15
C TYR A 48 -11.31 -5.23 0.43
N GLU A 49 -11.05 -6.44 -0.02
CA GLU A 49 -9.88 -7.19 0.43
C GLU A 49 -8.59 -6.57 -0.10
N LEU A 50 -7.53 -6.62 0.73
CA LEU A 50 -6.15 -6.35 0.37
C LEU A 50 -5.37 -7.66 0.39
N GLU A 51 -5.02 -8.18 -0.77
CA GLU A 51 -4.22 -9.39 -0.88
C GLU A 51 -2.74 -9.01 -1.02
N ALA A 52 -1.88 -9.58 -0.17
CA ALA A 52 -0.44 -9.40 -0.23
C ALA A 52 0.26 -10.62 -0.80
N ASP A 53 1.59 -10.53 -0.94
CA ASP A 53 2.41 -11.69 -1.24
C ASP A 53 2.37 -12.75 -0.12
N CYS A 54 2.95 -13.92 -0.39
CA CYS A 54 2.90 -15.06 0.51
C CYS A 54 3.69 -14.87 1.83
N THR A 55 4.40 -13.76 2.03
CA THR A 55 5.11 -13.51 3.30
C THR A 55 4.16 -13.39 4.48
N ILE A 56 3.01 -12.74 4.29
CA ILE A 56 2.05 -12.47 5.38
C ILE A 56 1.41 -13.76 5.91
N PRO A 57 0.78 -14.64 5.08
CA PRO A 57 0.24 -15.91 5.57
C PRO A 57 1.33 -16.85 6.09
N ALA A 58 2.56 -16.81 5.55
CA ALA A 58 3.68 -17.56 6.08
C ALA A 58 4.11 -17.07 7.47
N GLU A 59 4.19 -15.75 7.68
CA GLU A 59 4.50 -15.16 8.99
C GLU A 59 3.42 -15.43 10.02
N TYR A 60 2.16 -15.55 9.60
CA TYR A 60 1.08 -15.95 10.51
C TYR A 60 1.33 -17.35 11.09
N ILE A 61 1.70 -18.33 10.25
CA ILE A 61 2.08 -19.68 10.71
C ILE A 61 3.32 -19.61 11.62
N LEU A 62 4.34 -18.83 11.25
CA LEU A 62 5.54 -18.66 12.09
C LEU A 62 5.17 -18.07 13.46
N MET A 63 4.32 -17.07 13.55
CA MET A 63 3.83 -16.48 14.80
C MET A 63 3.16 -17.54 15.70
N LEU A 64 2.28 -18.36 15.14
CA LEU A 64 1.62 -19.43 15.89
C LEU A 64 2.64 -20.39 16.52
N HIS A 65 3.65 -20.81 15.75
CA HIS A 65 4.69 -21.72 16.23
C HIS A 65 5.72 -21.04 17.15
N TYR A 66 5.97 -19.74 16.95
CA TYR A 66 6.82 -18.96 17.88
C TYR A 66 6.20 -18.94 19.28
N LEU A 67 4.89 -18.72 19.38
CA LEU A 67 4.18 -18.62 20.65
C LEU A 67 3.73 -19.99 21.22
N GLY A 68 3.80 -21.06 20.44
CA GLY A 68 3.24 -22.37 20.80
C GLY A 68 1.71 -22.43 20.76
N GLU A 69 1.08 -21.54 20.03
CA GLU A 69 -0.39 -21.37 19.89
C GLU A 69 -0.89 -22.04 18.59
N SER A 70 -0.45 -23.23 18.24
CA SER A 70 -0.76 -23.88 16.97
C SER A 70 -2.26 -24.22 16.81
N ASP A 71 -2.81 -23.89 15.62
CA ASP A 71 -4.14 -24.26 15.15
C ASP A 71 -4.01 -25.06 13.85
N ARG A 72 -4.17 -26.38 13.96
CA ARG A 72 -3.96 -27.30 12.81
C ARG A 72 -4.89 -27.04 11.63
N LEU A 73 -6.13 -26.64 11.89
CA LEU A 73 -7.10 -26.42 10.81
C LEU A 73 -6.75 -25.13 10.05
N LEU A 74 -6.48 -24.06 10.78
CA LEU A 74 -6.08 -22.79 10.19
C LEU A 74 -4.72 -22.92 9.47
N GLU A 75 -3.73 -23.56 10.10
CA GLU A 75 -2.44 -23.85 9.48
C GLU A 75 -2.57 -24.61 8.16
N SER A 76 -3.45 -25.64 8.12
CA SER A 76 -3.69 -26.42 6.90
C SER A 76 -4.26 -25.57 5.77
N ARG A 77 -5.20 -24.66 6.07
CA ARG A 77 -5.81 -23.74 5.11
C ARG A 77 -4.81 -22.69 4.61
N LEU A 78 -4.00 -22.12 5.50
CA LEU A 78 -2.91 -21.20 5.14
C LEU A 78 -1.86 -21.90 4.28
N ALA A 79 -1.50 -23.15 4.63
CA ALA A 79 -0.56 -23.95 3.85
C ALA A 79 -1.09 -24.25 2.43
N GLU A 80 -2.40 -24.46 2.26
CA GLU A 80 -3.00 -24.66 0.94
C GLU A 80 -2.87 -23.42 0.07
N TYR A 81 -3.12 -22.24 0.63
CA TYR A 81 -2.87 -20.98 -0.07
C TYR A 81 -1.39 -20.86 -0.51
N LEU A 82 -0.44 -21.15 0.38
CA LEU A 82 0.99 -21.10 0.05
C LEU A 82 1.36 -22.09 -1.06
N ARG A 83 0.87 -23.35 -1.03
CA ARG A 83 1.14 -24.35 -2.09
C ARG A 83 0.62 -23.90 -3.45
N ARG A 84 -0.60 -23.33 -3.48
CA ARG A 84 -1.23 -22.85 -4.71
C ARG A 84 -0.48 -21.69 -5.36
N HIS A 85 0.19 -20.85 -4.56
CA HIS A 85 0.93 -19.68 -5.04
C HIS A 85 2.41 -19.96 -5.31
N GLN A 86 2.88 -21.21 -5.15
CA GLN A 86 4.23 -21.57 -5.55
C GLN A 86 4.38 -21.43 -7.07
N SER A 87 5.41 -20.70 -7.50
CA SER A 87 5.71 -20.52 -8.92
C SER A 87 6.31 -21.79 -9.56
N ARG A 88 6.35 -21.83 -10.89
CA ARG A 88 6.85 -23.00 -11.64
C ARG A 88 8.33 -23.26 -11.38
N ASP A 89 9.13 -22.25 -11.09
CA ASP A 89 10.55 -22.34 -10.74
C ASP A 89 10.78 -22.83 -9.29
N GLY A 90 9.72 -23.06 -8.54
CA GLY A 90 9.75 -23.65 -7.19
C GLY A 90 9.74 -22.65 -6.05
N GLY A 91 9.95 -21.35 -6.31
CA GLY A 91 9.93 -20.31 -5.28
C GLY A 91 8.59 -19.57 -5.16
N TRP A 92 8.59 -18.49 -4.39
CA TRP A 92 7.47 -17.56 -4.27
C TRP A 92 7.93 -16.15 -4.62
N PRO A 93 7.31 -15.53 -5.64
CA PRO A 93 7.55 -14.13 -5.98
C PRO A 93 6.75 -13.19 -5.08
N LEU A 94 7.09 -11.89 -5.11
CA LEU A 94 6.35 -10.84 -4.38
C LEU A 94 5.04 -10.41 -5.09
N TYR A 95 4.82 -10.85 -6.32
CA TYR A 95 3.59 -10.65 -7.09
C TYR A 95 3.48 -11.70 -8.22
N PRO A 96 2.28 -12.02 -8.69
CA PRO A 96 2.10 -13.03 -9.73
C PRO A 96 2.90 -12.70 -11.00
N GLY A 97 3.74 -13.64 -11.42
CA GLY A 97 4.60 -13.49 -12.62
C GLY A 97 5.92 -12.76 -12.36
N GLY A 98 6.18 -12.28 -11.15
CA GLY A 98 7.47 -11.71 -10.77
C GLY A 98 8.57 -12.77 -10.62
N ALA A 99 9.81 -12.31 -10.47
CA ALA A 99 10.94 -13.17 -10.15
C ALA A 99 10.83 -13.75 -8.73
N LEU A 100 11.45 -14.91 -8.52
CA LEU A 100 11.56 -15.51 -7.19
C LEU A 100 12.17 -14.51 -6.19
N ASP A 101 11.52 -14.33 -5.05
CA ASP A 101 12.08 -13.65 -3.89
C ASP A 101 12.58 -14.65 -2.86
N VAL A 102 13.86 -14.54 -2.48
CA VAL A 102 14.47 -15.47 -1.54
C VAL A 102 13.84 -15.38 -0.15
N SER A 103 13.52 -14.17 0.30
CA SER A 103 12.96 -13.93 1.65
C SER A 103 11.55 -14.49 1.77
N CYS A 104 10.71 -14.24 0.78
CA CYS A 104 9.37 -14.83 0.68
C CYS A 104 9.46 -16.37 0.62
N SER A 105 10.32 -16.90 -0.25
CA SER A 105 10.48 -18.35 -0.45
C SER A 105 10.95 -19.07 0.79
N VAL A 106 11.89 -18.50 1.55
CA VAL A 106 12.38 -19.08 2.82
C VAL A 106 11.27 -19.12 3.87
N LYS A 107 10.48 -18.05 4.02
CA LYS A 107 9.34 -18.00 4.94
C LYS A 107 8.26 -19.02 4.57
N CYS A 108 7.90 -19.08 3.28
CA CYS A 108 6.90 -20.03 2.78
C CYS A 108 7.34 -21.49 2.97
N TYR A 109 8.59 -21.80 2.64
CA TYR A 109 9.15 -23.14 2.89
C TYR A 109 9.09 -23.52 4.38
N TYR A 110 9.52 -22.59 5.27
CA TYR A 110 9.50 -22.84 6.71
C TYR A 110 8.07 -23.02 7.24
N ALA A 111 7.15 -22.15 6.84
CA ALA A 111 5.74 -22.23 7.21
C ALA A 111 5.10 -23.55 6.77
N LEU A 112 5.34 -23.98 5.54
CA LEU A 112 4.85 -25.28 5.03
C LEU A 112 5.41 -26.46 5.82
N LYS A 113 6.70 -26.42 6.15
CA LYS A 113 7.34 -27.46 6.97
C LYS A 113 6.78 -27.49 8.39
N LEU A 114 6.53 -26.34 9.01
CA LEU A 114 5.85 -26.21 10.30
C LEU A 114 4.41 -26.73 10.25
N ALA A 115 3.68 -26.47 9.16
CA ALA A 115 2.34 -26.99 8.94
C ALA A 115 2.29 -28.51 8.71
N GLY A 116 3.43 -29.15 8.47
CA GLY A 116 3.56 -30.60 8.38
C GLY A 116 4.00 -31.15 7.02
N ASP A 117 4.34 -30.28 6.06
CA ASP A 117 4.84 -30.74 4.77
C ASP A 117 6.21 -31.39 4.90
N ARG A 118 6.37 -32.54 4.26
CA ARG A 118 7.64 -33.28 4.27
C ARG A 118 8.66 -32.59 3.37
N ALA A 119 9.90 -32.48 3.81
CA ALA A 119 11.00 -31.87 3.04
C ALA A 119 11.31 -32.59 1.71
N ASP A 120 10.92 -33.86 1.59
CA ASP A 120 11.07 -34.69 0.37
C ASP A 120 9.84 -34.59 -0.58
N ALA A 121 8.77 -33.91 -0.17
CA ALA A 121 7.62 -33.69 -1.04
C ALA A 121 8.04 -32.89 -2.30
N PRO A 122 7.49 -33.18 -3.49
CA PRO A 122 7.97 -32.61 -4.75
C PRO A 122 8.00 -31.08 -4.77
N HIS A 123 7.01 -30.41 -4.19
CA HIS A 123 6.96 -28.94 -4.11
C HIS A 123 8.02 -28.39 -3.15
N MET A 124 8.27 -29.08 -2.03
CA MET A 124 9.30 -28.69 -1.05
C MET A 124 10.71 -28.90 -1.60
N ALA A 125 10.95 -30.01 -2.29
CA ALA A 125 12.22 -30.27 -2.94
C ALA A 125 12.55 -29.22 -4.02
N ARG A 126 11.55 -28.82 -4.85
CA ARG A 126 11.72 -27.73 -5.82
C ARG A 126 12.01 -26.40 -5.12
N ALA A 127 11.29 -26.06 -4.04
CA ALA A 127 11.50 -24.84 -3.29
C ALA A 127 12.91 -24.77 -2.70
N ARG A 128 13.37 -25.86 -2.08
CA ARG A 128 14.74 -25.96 -1.55
C ARG A 128 15.79 -25.74 -2.64
N ALA A 129 15.64 -26.40 -3.78
CA ALA A 129 16.58 -26.26 -4.88
C ALA A 129 16.62 -24.81 -5.41
N ALA A 130 15.46 -24.17 -5.56
CA ALA A 130 15.36 -22.79 -5.99
C ALA A 130 16.00 -21.81 -4.98
N ILE A 131 15.71 -21.95 -3.69
CA ILE A 131 16.30 -21.12 -2.63
C ILE A 131 17.83 -21.25 -2.61
N LEU A 132 18.35 -22.48 -2.69
CA LEU A 132 19.80 -22.72 -2.68
C LEU A 132 20.49 -22.15 -3.92
N ALA A 133 19.85 -22.24 -5.11
CA ALA A 133 20.36 -21.66 -6.35
C ALA A 133 20.47 -20.12 -6.28
N HIS A 134 19.68 -19.47 -5.42
CA HIS A 134 19.73 -18.03 -5.18
C HIS A 134 20.58 -17.63 -3.96
N GLY A 135 21.44 -18.53 -3.47
CA GLY A 135 22.39 -18.28 -2.39
C GLY A 135 21.90 -18.66 -0.99
N GLY A 136 20.74 -19.31 -0.88
CA GLY A 136 20.22 -19.87 0.37
C GLY A 136 19.64 -18.83 1.34
N ALA A 137 19.19 -19.31 2.50
CA ALA A 137 18.50 -18.52 3.50
C ALA A 137 19.35 -17.38 4.11
N ALA A 138 20.67 -17.47 4.05
CA ALA A 138 21.57 -16.41 4.50
C ALA A 138 21.43 -15.10 3.66
N ARG A 139 20.91 -15.21 2.44
CA ARG A 139 20.71 -14.06 1.52
C ARG A 139 19.36 -13.36 1.67
N SER A 140 18.51 -13.84 2.56
CA SER A 140 17.22 -13.22 2.84
C SER A 140 17.38 -11.84 3.49
N ASN A 141 16.32 -11.01 3.42
CA ASN A 141 16.28 -9.68 4.01
C ASN A 141 16.29 -9.72 5.55
N VAL A 142 16.41 -8.54 6.17
CA VAL A 142 16.50 -8.39 7.61
C VAL A 142 15.34 -9.07 8.37
N PHE A 143 14.11 -8.92 7.90
CA PHE A 143 12.94 -9.46 8.59
C PHE A 143 12.93 -11.00 8.59
N THR A 144 13.24 -11.61 7.46
CA THR A 144 13.38 -13.07 7.37
C THR A 144 14.51 -13.59 8.25
N ARG A 145 15.65 -12.90 8.29
CA ARG A 145 16.77 -13.30 9.17
C ARG A 145 16.43 -13.16 10.66
N ILE A 146 15.63 -12.15 11.04
CA ILE A 146 15.13 -12.02 12.42
C ILE A 146 14.22 -13.21 12.76
N ALA A 147 13.26 -13.54 11.88
CA ALA A 147 12.39 -14.70 12.09
C ALA A 147 13.22 -16.00 12.25
N LEU A 148 14.20 -16.22 11.38
CA LEU A 148 15.11 -17.38 11.50
C LEU A 148 15.93 -17.37 12.80
N ALA A 149 16.36 -16.19 13.27
CA ALA A 149 17.10 -16.08 14.53
C ALA A 149 16.23 -16.39 15.75
N LEU A 150 14.97 -15.93 15.75
CA LEU A 150 13.97 -16.25 16.78
C LEU A 150 13.75 -17.76 16.90
N PHE A 151 13.77 -18.49 15.78
CA PHE A 151 13.66 -19.94 15.76
C PHE A 151 14.99 -20.68 15.98
N GLY A 152 16.13 -19.96 16.11
CA GLY A 152 17.44 -20.53 16.33
C GLY A 152 18.07 -21.15 15.08
N GLU A 153 17.58 -20.80 13.89
CA GLU A 153 18.08 -21.29 12.61
C GLU A 153 19.35 -20.56 12.14
N LEU A 154 19.58 -19.34 12.65
CA LEU A 154 20.82 -18.59 12.43
C LEU A 154 21.24 -17.81 13.69
N PRO A 155 22.52 -17.51 13.85
CA PRO A 155 23.02 -16.77 15.00
C PRO A 155 22.64 -15.27 14.90
N TRP A 156 22.41 -14.60 16.03
CA TRP A 156 22.04 -13.19 16.11
C TRP A 156 23.06 -12.23 15.46
N ARG A 157 24.30 -12.65 15.20
CA ARG A 157 25.25 -11.86 14.40
C ARG A 157 24.84 -11.70 12.93
N GLY A 158 23.94 -12.55 12.42
CA GLY A 158 23.36 -12.42 11.08
C GLY A 158 22.18 -11.46 10.99
N VAL A 159 21.77 -10.86 12.13
CA VAL A 159 20.71 -9.86 12.23
C VAL A 159 21.36 -8.50 12.50
N PRO A 160 20.89 -7.39 11.89
CA PRO A 160 21.36 -6.04 12.22
C PRO A 160 21.19 -5.71 13.70
N PHE A 161 22.08 -4.88 14.25
CA PHE A 161 22.03 -4.47 15.64
C PHE A 161 20.93 -3.42 15.85
N LEU A 162 19.84 -3.81 16.51
CA LEU A 162 18.73 -2.96 16.85
C LEU A 162 18.48 -3.01 18.36
N PRO A 163 19.24 -2.24 19.18
CA PRO A 163 19.08 -2.24 20.62
C PRO A 163 17.85 -1.45 21.06
N VAL A 164 17.17 -1.91 22.12
CA VAL A 164 15.97 -1.23 22.65
C VAL A 164 16.28 0.20 23.11
N GLU A 165 17.52 0.51 23.42
CA GLU A 165 17.98 1.84 23.82
C GLU A 165 17.75 2.93 22.75
N ILE A 166 17.48 2.55 21.51
CA ILE A 166 17.10 3.49 20.43
C ILE A 166 15.90 4.35 20.81
N VAL A 167 14.97 3.85 21.64
CA VAL A 167 13.79 4.60 22.11
C VAL A 167 14.12 5.74 23.09
N LEU A 168 15.36 5.79 23.61
CA LEU A 168 15.84 6.83 24.52
C LEU A 168 16.64 7.93 23.82
N LEU A 169 16.92 7.76 22.53
CA LEU A 169 17.70 8.74 21.78
C LEU A 169 16.96 10.08 21.71
N PRO A 170 17.64 11.22 21.86
CA PRO A 170 17.02 12.53 21.71
C PRO A 170 16.73 12.86 20.24
N ARG A 171 15.76 13.73 19.96
CA ARG A 171 15.32 14.10 18.60
C ARG A 171 16.43 14.60 17.68
N TRP A 172 17.43 15.27 18.22
CA TRP A 172 18.56 15.74 17.42
C TRP A 172 19.50 14.62 16.95
N PHE A 173 19.44 13.45 17.59
CA PHE A 173 20.34 12.36 17.24
C PHE A 173 20.05 11.83 15.83
N PRO A 174 21.08 11.51 15.03
CA PRO A 174 20.90 11.06 13.64
C PRO A 174 19.96 9.87 13.46
N PHE A 175 20.00 8.89 14.37
CA PHE A 175 19.18 7.67 14.32
C PHE A 175 17.92 7.73 15.19
N HIS A 176 17.42 8.93 15.52
CA HIS A 176 16.18 9.03 16.27
C HIS A 176 15.00 8.44 15.48
N LEU A 177 14.14 7.65 16.15
CA LEU A 177 12.99 6.97 15.55
C LEU A 177 12.03 7.90 14.79
N GLY A 178 11.92 9.15 15.21
CA GLY A 178 11.16 10.13 14.49
C GLY A 178 11.65 10.42 13.06
N LYS A 179 12.87 10.08 12.69
CA LYS A 179 13.43 10.29 11.33
C LYS A 179 13.12 9.16 10.35
N VAL A 180 12.43 8.13 10.80
CA VAL A 180 11.93 7.04 9.97
C VAL A 180 10.40 7.09 9.89
N SER A 181 9.81 6.47 8.89
CA SER A 181 8.36 6.45 8.67
C SER A 181 7.58 5.82 9.84
N TYR A 182 6.27 6.10 9.90
CA TYR A 182 5.44 5.51 10.95
C TYR A 182 5.43 3.98 10.92
N TRP A 183 5.34 3.38 9.74
CA TRP A 183 5.37 1.91 9.59
C TRP A 183 6.70 1.32 10.04
N SER A 184 7.80 2.04 9.84
CA SER A 184 9.11 1.63 10.36
C SER A 184 9.14 1.75 11.89
N ARG A 185 8.63 2.85 12.48
CA ARG A 185 8.58 3.02 13.93
C ARG A 185 7.75 1.93 14.60
N THR A 186 6.56 1.64 14.07
CA THR A 186 5.64 0.64 14.65
C THR A 186 6.16 -0.78 14.54
N VAL A 187 7.00 -1.08 13.55
CA VAL A 187 7.69 -2.37 13.42
C VAL A 187 8.95 -2.41 14.28
N MET A 188 9.79 -1.36 14.24
CA MET A 188 11.10 -1.36 14.90
C MET A 188 11.03 -1.34 16.43
N VAL A 189 10.06 -0.63 17.02
CA VAL A 189 9.97 -0.53 18.49
C VAL A 189 9.73 -1.89 19.13
N PRO A 190 8.70 -2.68 18.79
CA PRO A 190 8.54 -4.01 19.35
C PRO A 190 9.67 -4.96 18.93
N LEU A 191 10.17 -4.84 17.70
CA LEU A 191 11.29 -5.63 17.22
C LEU A 191 12.57 -5.39 18.03
N SER A 192 12.82 -4.16 18.49
CA SER A 192 13.96 -3.82 19.35
C SER A 192 13.91 -4.53 20.70
N VAL A 193 12.72 -4.80 21.23
CA VAL A 193 12.54 -5.64 22.43
C VAL A 193 12.97 -7.07 22.14
N LEU A 194 12.49 -7.65 21.03
CA LEU A 194 12.83 -9.02 20.62
C LEU A 194 14.34 -9.19 20.35
N THR A 195 14.95 -8.28 19.59
CA THR A 195 16.38 -8.34 19.25
C THR A 195 17.30 -8.10 20.44
N THR A 196 16.84 -7.35 21.44
CA THR A 196 17.60 -7.11 22.70
C THR A 196 17.51 -8.29 23.65
N LEU A 197 16.31 -8.87 23.83
CA LEU A 197 16.11 -10.00 24.75
C LEU A 197 16.43 -11.35 24.13
N LYS A 198 16.51 -11.42 22.79
CA LYS A 198 16.94 -12.60 22.02
C LYS A 198 16.21 -13.90 22.44
N PRO A 199 14.87 -13.91 22.47
CA PRO A 199 14.10 -15.07 22.87
C PRO A 199 14.27 -16.22 21.87
N ARG A 200 13.78 -17.39 22.27
CA ARG A 200 13.64 -18.54 21.39
C ARG A 200 12.17 -18.89 21.20
N ALA A 201 11.80 -19.22 19.97
CA ALA A 201 10.49 -19.72 19.61
C ALA A 201 10.18 -21.02 20.39
N ALA A 202 8.92 -21.20 20.75
CA ALA A 202 8.44 -22.44 21.37
C ALA A 202 8.72 -23.65 20.48
N ASN A 203 8.46 -23.51 19.16
CA ASN A 203 8.71 -24.53 18.13
C ASN A 203 8.46 -25.97 18.62
N SER A 204 7.27 -26.19 19.17
CA SER A 204 6.92 -27.45 19.88
C SER A 204 7.05 -28.70 19.02
N ARG A 205 7.06 -28.54 17.70
CA ARG A 205 7.28 -29.65 16.75
C ARG A 205 8.74 -29.89 16.42
N GLY A 206 9.66 -29.06 16.89
CA GLY A 206 11.10 -29.19 16.65
C GLY A 206 11.51 -29.13 15.18
N VAL A 207 10.78 -28.31 14.39
CA VAL A 207 11.03 -28.19 12.94
C VAL A 207 12.16 -27.20 12.68
N HIS A 208 13.13 -27.62 11.86
CA HIS A 208 14.32 -26.84 11.48
C HIS A 208 14.45 -26.75 9.97
N VAL A 209 15.16 -25.72 9.46
CA VAL A 209 15.36 -25.46 8.02
C VAL A 209 16.84 -25.27 7.64
N ARG A 210 17.73 -25.97 8.33
CA ARG A 210 19.17 -25.89 8.08
C ARG A 210 19.57 -26.30 6.67
N GLU A 211 18.75 -27.12 6.00
CA GLU A 211 18.91 -27.52 4.61
C GLU A 211 18.73 -26.38 3.60
N LEU A 212 18.26 -25.20 4.02
CA LEU A 212 18.15 -24.01 3.19
C LEU A 212 19.43 -23.16 3.15
N PHE A 213 20.46 -23.53 3.90
CA PHE A 213 21.72 -22.78 3.95
C PHE A 213 22.78 -23.43 3.05
N VAL A 214 23.43 -22.64 2.20
CA VAL A 214 24.56 -23.07 1.37
C VAL A 214 25.79 -23.32 2.24
N THR A 215 26.06 -22.39 3.16
CA THR A 215 27.10 -22.53 4.20
C THR A 215 26.41 -22.70 5.55
N PRO A 216 26.85 -23.61 6.43
CA PRO A 216 26.28 -23.73 7.77
C PRO A 216 26.16 -22.36 8.45
N PRO A 217 25.04 -22.03 9.12
CA PRO A 217 24.81 -20.70 9.68
C PRO A 217 25.89 -20.21 10.63
N GLU A 218 26.51 -21.14 11.37
CA GLU A 218 27.59 -20.85 12.31
C GLU A 218 28.89 -20.47 11.61
N GLN A 219 29.08 -20.87 10.35
CA GLN A 219 30.26 -20.59 9.52
C GLN A 219 30.05 -19.46 8.52
N GLU A 220 28.79 -19.08 8.26
CA GLU A 220 28.48 -18.00 7.32
C GLU A 220 29.01 -16.65 7.83
N LYS A 221 29.73 -15.93 6.98
CA LYS A 221 30.32 -14.60 7.27
C LYS A 221 29.68 -13.47 6.49
N HIS A 222 28.87 -13.78 5.47
CA HIS A 222 28.37 -12.81 4.49
C HIS A 222 26.85 -12.66 4.55
N TYR A 223 26.32 -12.31 5.72
CA TYR A 223 24.89 -12.02 5.88
C TYR A 223 24.46 -10.66 5.29
N PHE A 224 25.39 -9.71 5.14
CA PHE A 224 25.11 -8.34 4.73
C PHE A 224 25.76 -8.02 3.40
N HIS A 225 24.99 -7.41 2.51
CA HIS A 225 25.48 -6.88 1.24
C HIS A 225 25.97 -5.45 1.43
N GLN A 226 27.24 -5.21 1.16
CA GLN A 226 27.82 -3.86 1.21
C GLN A 226 27.58 -3.15 -0.13
N ARG A 227 26.75 -2.08 -0.12
CA ARG A 227 26.29 -1.39 -1.33
C ARG A 227 27.12 -0.13 -1.66
N SER A 228 27.66 0.55 -0.64
CA SER A 228 28.39 1.81 -0.77
C SER A 228 29.44 1.97 0.31
N LEU A 229 30.34 2.97 0.16
CA LEU A 229 31.33 3.31 1.20
C LEU A 229 30.65 3.74 2.51
N LEU A 230 29.57 4.52 2.44
CA LEU A 230 28.81 4.92 3.62
C LEU A 230 28.17 3.70 4.31
N ASN A 231 27.57 2.79 3.54
CA ASN A 231 27.01 1.54 4.08
C ASN A 231 28.10 0.69 4.79
N ARG A 232 29.31 0.62 4.22
CA ARG A 232 30.45 -0.07 4.86
C ARG A 232 30.87 0.58 6.18
N LEU A 233 30.92 1.92 6.21
CA LEU A 233 31.24 2.65 7.43
C LEU A 233 30.18 2.42 8.52
N LEU A 234 28.89 2.54 8.15
CA LEU A 234 27.78 2.30 9.07
C LEU A 234 27.78 0.86 9.59
N PHE A 235 28.10 -0.12 8.75
CA PHE A 235 28.26 -1.51 9.16
C PHE A 235 29.39 -1.68 10.19
N LEU A 236 30.55 -1.07 9.97
CA LEU A 236 31.66 -1.11 10.93
C LEU A 236 31.28 -0.44 12.26
N CYS A 237 30.55 0.68 12.23
CA CYS A 237 30.05 1.32 13.44
C CYS A 237 29.07 0.43 14.18
N GLU A 238 28.15 -0.23 13.45
CA GLU A 238 27.21 -1.19 14.03
C GLU A 238 27.91 -2.37 14.70
N GLU A 239 28.92 -2.95 14.05
CA GLU A 239 29.70 -4.06 14.59
C GLU A 239 30.45 -3.64 15.86
N ALA A 240 31.04 -2.44 15.87
CA ALA A 240 31.67 -1.88 17.06
C ALA A 240 30.66 -1.71 18.22
N LEU A 241 29.48 -1.14 17.93
CA LEU A 241 28.41 -0.97 18.93
C LEU A 241 27.92 -2.31 19.47
N ARG A 242 27.79 -3.32 18.62
CA ARG A 242 27.44 -4.69 19.02
C ARG A 242 28.45 -5.27 20.03
N HIS A 243 29.75 -5.07 19.79
CA HIS A 243 30.80 -5.50 20.72
C HIS A 243 30.79 -4.72 22.05
N LEU A 244 30.26 -3.51 22.05
CA LEU A 244 30.12 -2.68 23.25
C LEU A 244 28.77 -2.87 23.96
N GLU A 245 27.86 -3.69 23.46
CA GLU A 245 26.50 -3.92 24.01
C GLU A 245 26.56 -4.31 25.50
N TRP A 246 27.56 -5.07 25.93
CA TRP A 246 27.73 -5.50 27.32
C TRP A 246 28.04 -4.35 28.29
N MET A 247 28.54 -3.21 27.80
CA MET A 247 28.81 -2.01 28.59
C MET A 247 27.55 -1.22 28.96
N ILE A 248 26.42 -1.50 28.31
CA ILE A 248 25.16 -0.77 28.57
C ILE A 248 24.70 -1.07 30.00
N PRO A 249 24.56 -0.04 30.87
CA PRO A 249 24.15 -0.27 32.26
C PRO A 249 22.76 -0.90 32.32
N LYS A 250 22.57 -1.89 33.18
CA LYS A 250 21.29 -2.57 33.39
C LYS A 250 20.13 -1.62 33.68
N ARG A 251 20.41 -0.47 34.35
CA ARG A 251 19.40 0.58 34.63
C ARG A 251 18.92 1.26 33.34
N VAL A 252 19.83 1.54 32.40
CA VAL A 252 19.50 2.15 31.10
C VAL A 252 18.67 1.18 30.28
N ARG A 253 19.08 -0.08 30.18
CA ARG A 253 18.32 -1.13 29.46
C ARG A 253 16.91 -1.30 30.05
N ARG A 254 16.77 -1.36 31.37
CA ARG A 254 15.46 -1.45 32.01
C ARG A 254 14.58 -0.25 31.67
N ARG A 255 15.13 0.96 31.72
CA ARG A 255 14.39 2.19 31.33
C ARG A 255 13.98 2.16 29.87
N ALA A 256 14.85 1.67 28.98
CA ALA A 256 14.55 1.53 27.55
C ALA A 256 13.42 0.52 27.30
N LEU A 257 13.46 -0.64 27.96
CA LEU A 257 12.38 -1.64 27.88
C LEU A 257 11.04 -1.07 28.37
N GLN A 258 11.04 -0.37 29.52
CA GLN A 258 9.83 0.29 30.04
C GLN A 258 9.29 1.36 29.05
N ARG A 259 10.19 2.14 28.45
CA ARG A 259 9.78 3.15 27.46
C ARG A 259 9.20 2.52 26.20
N ALA A 260 9.81 1.43 25.71
CA ALA A 260 9.30 0.68 24.55
C ALA A 260 7.95 0.03 24.86
N GLU A 261 7.80 -0.58 26.04
CA GLU A 261 6.54 -1.14 26.53
C GLU A 261 5.43 -0.10 26.56
N THR A 262 5.67 1.04 27.22
CA THR A 262 4.72 2.17 27.28
C THR A 262 4.34 2.64 25.88
N TRP A 263 5.32 2.81 24.98
CA TRP A 263 5.11 3.26 23.61
C TRP A 263 4.21 2.29 22.82
N ILE A 264 4.43 0.97 22.96
CA ILE A 264 3.62 -0.08 22.32
C ILE A 264 2.18 -0.03 22.87
N VAL A 265 2.02 0.05 24.20
CA VAL A 265 0.71 0.01 24.86
C VAL A 265 -0.14 1.24 24.53
N GLU A 266 0.46 2.45 24.50
CA GLU A 266 -0.21 3.71 24.17
C GLU A 266 -0.73 3.74 22.72
N ARG A 267 -0.04 3.06 21.76
CA ARG A 267 -0.34 3.13 20.33
C ARG A 267 -1.10 1.92 19.77
N ARG A 268 -1.64 1.07 20.64
CA ARG A 268 -2.33 -0.16 20.21
C ARG A 268 -3.63 0.07 19.43
N ASN A 269 -4.26 1.23 19.53
CA ASN A 269 -5.54 1.54 18.86
C ASN A 269 -6.69 0.56 19.21
N GLY A 270 -6.68 -0.11 20.36
CA GLY A 270 -7.67 -1.14 20.71
C GLY A 270 -7.69 -2.28 19.68
N GLU A 271 -8.85 -2.54 19.09
CA GLU A 271 -9.03 -3.57 18.05
C GLU A 271 -8.37 -3.21 16.71
N GLY A 272 -7.90 -1.99 16.51
CA GLY A 272 -7.14 -1.60 15.32
C GLY A 272 -5.71 -2.16 15.28
N GLY A 273 -5.16 -2.51 16.43
CA GLY A 273 -3.79 -3.01 16.55
C GLY A 273 -2.72 -1.94 16.35
N LEU A 274 -1.48 -2.26 16.69
CA LEU A 274 -0.35 -1.33 16.56
C LEU A 274 -0.09 -0.99 15.10
N GLY A 275 -0.17 0.31 14.76
CA GLY A 275 0.05 0.81 13.40
C GLY A 275 -0.95 0.27 12.37
N ALA A 276 -1.93 -0.52 12.79
CA ALA A 276 -2.96 -1.16 11.99
C ALA A 276 -2.41 -1.96 10.78
N ILE A 277 -1.20 -2.49 10.90
CA ILE A 277 -0.52 -3.33 9.90
C ILE A 277 -0.02 -4.63 10.53
N PHE A 278 -0.17 -5.73 9.81
CA PHE A 278 0.16 -7.08 10.28
C PHE A 278 1.55 -7.21 10.92
N PRO A 279 2.67 -6.76 10.29
CA PRO A 279 4.00 -6.95 10.87
C PRO A 279 4.18 -6.24 12.23
N ALA A 280 3.62 -5.04 12.38
CA ALA A 280 3.70 -4.29 13.63
C ALA A 280 2.90 -4.96 14.75
N MET A 281 1.70 -5.47 14.42
CA MET A 281 0.84 -6.18 15.35
C MET A 281 1.47 -7.50 15.83
N VAL A 282 2.05 -8.28 14.92
CA VAL A 282 2.72 -9.54 15.26
C VAL A 282 3.92 -9.28 16.17
N ASN A 283 4.80 -8.35 15.79
CA ASN A 283 5.95 -8.01 16.63
C ASN A 283 5.52 -7.47 18.01
N ALA A 284 4.43 -6.69 18.08
CA ALA A 284 3.89 -6.21 19.35
C ALA A 284 3.32 -7.36 20.21
N TYR A 285 2.61 -8.30 19.59
CA TYR A 285 2.04 -9.47 20.27
C TYR A 285 3.13 -10.37 20.86
N GLU A 286 4.19 -10.61 20.10
CA GLU A 286 5.38 -11.36 20.55
C GLU A 286 6.15 -10.62 21.64
N ALA A 287 6.35 -9.30 21.49
CA ALA A 287 7.03 -8.48 22.49
C ALA A 287 6.25 -8.41 23.82
N LEU A 288 4.91 -8.25 23.78
CA LEU A 288 4.07 -8.27 24.98
C LEU A 288 4.13 -9.63 25.69
N ALA A 289 4.14 -10.74 24.94
CA ALA A 289 4.34 -12.06 25.51
C ALA A 289 5.67 -12.18 26.24
N LEU A 290 6.76 -11.70 25.63
CA LEU A 290 8.10 -11.71 26.20
C LEU A 290 8.24 -10.80 27.42
N LEU A 291 7.50 -9.68 27.46
CA LEU A 291 7.43 -8.77 28.62
C LEU A 291 6.57 -9.31 29.77
N GLY A 292 5.99 -10.49 29.63
CA GLY A 292 5.27 -11.18 30.70
C GLY A 292 3.75 -10.91 30.72
N TYR A 293 3.18 -10.31 29.72
CA TYR A 293 1.72 -10.16 29.60
C TYR A 293 1.06 -11.52 29.37
N PRO A 294 0.17 -12.00 30.25
CA PRO A 294 -0.51 -13.27 30.03
C PRO A 294 -1.50 -13.19 28.87
N THR A 295 -1.87 -14.32 28.27
CA THR A 295 -2.79 -14.39 27.13
C THR A 295 -4.16 -13.74 27.40
N GLY A 296 -4.65 -13.80 28.64
CA GLY A 296 -5.90 -13.17 29.08
C GLY A 296 -5.82 -11.65 29.31
N HIS A 297 -4.62 -11.05 29.26
CA HIS A 297 -4.48 -9.61 29.45
C HIS A 297 -5.13 -8.83 28.29
N PRO A 298 -5.88 -7.75 28.55
CA PRO A 298 -6.56 -6.98 27.49
C PRO A 298 -5.65 -6.61 26.33
N ALA A 299 -4.44 -6.14 26.61
CA ALA A 299 -3.47 -5.75 25.58
C ALA A 299 -3.14 -6.89 24.62
N ARG A 300 -2.89 -8.11 25.11
CA ARG A 300 -2.61 -9.26 24.25
C ARG A 300 -3.87 -9.74 23.50
N ARG A 301 -5.00 -9.80 24.19
CA ARG A 301 -6.26 -10.25 23.59
C ARG A 301 -6.70 -9.34 22.44
N GLU A 302 -6.65 -8.02 22.63
CA GLU A 302 -6.99 -7.04 21.60
C GLU A 302 -6.03 -7.10 20.41
N THR A 303 -4.72 -7.18 20.66
CA THR A 303 -3.72 -7.33 19.59
C THR A 303 -3.92 -8.64 18.81
N ARG A 304 -4.21 -9.76 19.51
CA ARG A 304 -4.50 -11.03 18.84
C ARG A 304 -5.76 -10.93 17.99
N LYS A 305 -6.82 -10.32 18.51
CA LYS A 305 -8.06 -10.09 17.74
C LYS A 305 -7.79 -9.25 16.49
N ALA A 306 -7.01 -8.17 16.60
CA ALA A 306 -6.64 -7.34 15.46
C ALA A 306 -5.89 -8.12 14.38
N ILE A 307 -5.01 -9.06 14.76
CA ILE A 307 -4.31 -9.94 13.82
C ILE A 307 -5.30 -10.92 13.17
N ASP A 308 -6.17 -11.55 13.96
CA ASP A 308 -7.13 -12.55 13.48
C ASP A 308 -8.20 -11.92 12.55
N ASP A 309 -8.59 -10.67 12.79
CA ASP A 309 -9.52 -9.91 11.94
C ASP A 309 -8.96 -9.62 10.53
N LEU A 310 -7.67 -9.82 10.30
CA LEU A 310 -7.05 -9.74 8.97
C LEU A 310 -7.18 -11.03 8.16
N LEU A 311 -7.60 -12.14 8.78
CA LEU A 311 -7.76 -13.40 8.08
C LEU A 311 -8.95 -13.37 7.13
N VAL A 312 -8.74 -13.89 5.94
CA VAL A 312 -9.79 -14.25 4.99
C VAL A 312 -9.82 -15.79 4.95
N VAL A 313 -10.91 -16.37 5.41
CA VAL A 313 -11.04 -17.82 5.60
C VAL A 313 -12.18 -18.35 4.75
N SER A 314 -11.88 -19.36 3.92
CA SER A 314 -12.86 -20.16 3.18
C SER A 314 -12.84 -21.61 3.70
N ASP A 315 -13.70 -22.45 3.13
CA ASP A 315 -13.76 -23.88 3.49
C ASP A 315 -12.45 -24.62 3.15
N HIS A 316 -11.74 -24.18 2.13
CA HIS A 316 -10.59 -24.90 1.56
C HIS A 316 -9.25 -24.23 1.85
N GLU A 317 -9.20 -22.91 1.92
CA GLU A 317 -7.97 -22.14 2.12
C GLU A 317 -8.20 -20.93 3.03
N ALA A 318 -7.09 -20.40 3.55
CA ALA A 318 -7.08 -19.13 4.25
C ALA A 318 -5.85 -18.31 3.84
N TRP A 319 -5.96 -17.00 3.90
CA TRP A 319 -4.84 -16.09 3.75
C TRP A 319 -5.03 -14.89 4.70
N CYS A 320 -3.96 -14.16 4.94
CA CYS A 320 -3.98 -13.03 5.86
C CYS A 320 -3.71 -11.75 5.10
N GLN A 321 -4.54 -10.74 5.33
CA GLN A 321 -4.36 -9.40 4.78
C GLN A 321 -3.24 -8.67 5.53
N PRO A 322 -2.49 -7.77 4.88
CA PRO A 322 -1.49 -6.96 5.57
C PRO A 322 -2.11 -5.84 6.41
N CYS A 323 -3.27 -5.36 6.01
CA CYS A 323 -4.12 -4.35 6.65
C CYS A 323 -5.48 -4.31 5.95
N VAL A 324 -6.37 -3.42 6.35
CA VAL A 324 -7.65 -3.13 5.69
C VAL A 324 -7.75 -1.65 5.34
N SER A 325 -8.55 -1.29 4.31
CA SER A 325 -8.63 0.06 3.73
C SER A 325 -10.04 0.66 3.69
N PRO A 326 -10.84 0.59 4.78
CA PRO A 326 -12.24 1.02 4.71
C PRO A 326 -12.41 2.51 4.44
N VAL A 327 -11.53 3.37 4.94
CA VAL A 327 -11.62 4.83 4.72
C VAL A 327 -11.28 5.16 3.27
N TRP A 328 -10.19 4.60 2.76
CA TRP A 328 -9.76 4.73 1.36
C TRP A 328 -10.80 4.23 0.37
N ASP A 329 -11.28 3.00 0.53
CA ASP A 329 -12.30 2.41 -0.33
C ASP A 329 -13.60 3.23 -0.31
N THR A 330 -14.05 3.63 0.88
CA THR A 330 -15.28 4.40 1.04
C THR A 330 -15.15 5.78 0.37
N GLY A 331 -14.04 6.48 0.58
CA GLY A 331 -13.79 7.78 -0.04
C GLY A 331 -13.79 7.72 -1.57
N LEU A 332 -13.09 6.75 -2.16
CA LEU A 332 -13.03 6.57 -3.61
C LEU A 332 -14.38 6.14 -4.21
N VAL A 333 -15.11 5.24 -3.55
CA VAL A 333 -16.46 4.84 -3.97
C VAL A 333 -17.40 6.03 -3.92
N CYS A 334 -17.36 6.87 -2.88
CA CYS A 334 -18.16 8.10 -2.82
C CYS A 334 -17.88 9.02 -4.00
N LEU A 335 -16.60 9.26 -4.32
CA LEU A 335 -16.23 10.09 -5.47
C LEU A 335 -16.76 9.53 -6.80
N ALA A 336 -16.73 8.21 -6.98
CA ALA A 336 -17.25 7.57 -8.18
C ALA A 336 -18.79 7.65 -8.28
N LEU A 337 -19.51 7.40 -7.18
CA LEU A 337 -20.97 7.46 -7.11
C LEU A 337 -21.49 8.89 -7.25
N GLN A 338 -20.79 9.90 -6.71
CA GLN A 338 -21.19 11.31 -6.82
C GLN A 338 -21.14 11.84 -8.26
N GLU A 339 -20.36 11.23 -9.13
CA GLU A 339 -20.39 11.56 -10.56
C GLU A 339 -21.54 10.89 -11.32
N ASP A 340 -22.15 9.86 -10.75
CA ASP A 340 -23.25 9.13 -11.38
C ASP A 340 -24.61 9.71 -10.95
N ARG A 341 -25.30 10.37 -11.87
CA ARG A 341 -26.61 11.00 -11.64
C ARG A 341 -27.69 9.98 -11.25
N ASP A 342 -27.51 8.72 -11.65
CA ASP A 342 -28.45 7.64 -11.42
C ASP A 342 -28.13 6.85 -10.15
N ALA A 343 -27.05 7.21 -9.44
CA ALA A 343 -26.70 6.59 -8.16
C ALA A 343 -27.64 7.08 -7.04
N PRO A 344 -28.07 6.17 -6.14
CA PRO A 344 -28.93 6.54 -5.02
C PRO A 344 -28.16 7.40 -4.01
N ALA A 345 -28.63 8.63 -3.78
CA ALA A 345 -28.00 9.59 -2.87
C ALA A 345 -27.88 9.07 -1.41
N ASP A 346 -28.79 8.18 -1.00
CA ASP A 346 -28.80 7.63 0.35
C ASP A 346 -27.55 6.80 0.66
N ALA A 347 -27.07 6.00 -0.30
CA ALA A 347 -25.86 5.20 -0.11
C ALA A 347 -24.64 6.09 0.14
N THR A 348 -24.47 7.14 -0.66
CA THR A 348 -23.38 8.11 -0.49
C THR A 348 -23.51 8.88 0.82
N ARG A 349 -24.72 9.31 1.20
CA ARG A 349 -24.96 10.04 2.46
C ARG A 349 -24.55 9.21 3.68
N ARG A 350 -24.98 7.94 3.78
CA ARG A 350 -24.56 7.04 4.89
C ARG A 350 -23.04 6.91 4.96
N ALA A 351 -22.38 6.78 3.81
CA ALA A 351 -20.93 6.66 3.74
C ALA A 351 -20.21 7.94 4.20
N LEU A 352 -20.69 9.11 3.77
CA LEU A 352 -20.11 10.40 4.17
C LEU A 352 -20.31 10.67 5.68
N ASP A 353 -21.47 10.28 6.23
CA ASP A 353 -21.72 10.35 7.68
C ASP A 353 -20.78 9.41 8.45
N TRP A 354 -20.57 8.20 7.94
CA TRP A 354 -19.60 7.26 8.51
C TRP A 354 -18.17 7.84 8.46
N LEU A 355 -17.73 8.35 7.31
CA LEU A 355 -16.41 9.00 7.17
C LEU A 355 -16.25 10.17 8.14
N THR A 356 -17.25 11.06 8.22
CA THR A 356 -17.19 12.22 9.12
C THR A 356 -17.03 11.81 10.59
N SER A 357 -17.67 10.70 11.01
CA SER A 357 -17.53 10.17 12.36
C SER A 357 -16.14 9.63 12.71
N ARG A 358 -15.26 9.50 11.71
CA ARG A 358 -13.89 8.95 11.83
C ARG A 358 -12.79 10.01 11.76
N GLN A 359 -13.15 11.29 11.65
CA GLN A 359 -12.16 12.37 11.64
C GLN A 359 -11.41 12.43 12.98
N LEU A 360 -10.07 12.43 12.91
CA LEU A 360 -9.18 12.50 14.08
C LEU A 360 -8.94 13.96 14.45
N LEU A 361 -9.37 14.37 15.61
CA LEU A 361 -9.34 15.78 16.04
C LEU A 361 -8.30 16.03 17.14
N ASP A 362 -8.46 15.41 18.29
CA ASP A 362 -7.69 15.69 19.50
C ASP A 362 -6.75 14.54 19.91
N GLU A 363 -6.77 13.44 19.18
CA GLU A 363 -5.93 12.28 19.44
C GLU A 363 -4.44 12.65 19.35
N PRO A 364 -3.62 12.18 20.29
CA PRO A 364 -2.18 12.41 20.24
C PRO A 364 -1.56 11.57 19.11
N GLY A 365 -1.09 12.23 18.05
CA GLY A 365 -0.42 11.57 16.94
C GLY A 365 1.08 11.91 16.87
N ASP A 366 1.88 11.01 16.29
CA ASP A 366 3.32 11.20 16.12
C ASP A 366 3.64 12.41 15.23
N TRP A 367 2.75 12.79 14.33
CA TRP A 367 2.86 13.99 13.48
C TRP A 367 3.01 15.29 14.30
N ARG A 368 2.44 15.36 15.51
CA ARG A 368 2.61 16.50 16.44
C ARG A 368 4.05 16.70 16.90
N ASP A 369 4.86 15.68 16.83
CA ASP A 369 6.29 15.80 17.13
C ASP A 369 7.01 16.77 16.18
N TYR A 370 6.53 16.91 14.95
CA TYR A 370 7.06 17.82 13.93
C TYR A 370 6.24 19.09 13.77
N ARG A 371 4.96 19.02 14.09
CA ARG A 371 3.98 20.11 13.96
C ARG A 371 3.19 20.30 15.26
N PRO A 372 3.85 20.67 16.39
CA PRO A 372 3.22 20.65 17.73
C PRO A 372 2.05 21.61 17.89
N ALA A 373 2.01 22.70 17.11
CA ALA A 373 0.93 23.68 17.14
C ALA A 373 -0.21 23.36 16.16
N LEU A 374 -0.07 22.34 15.31
CA LEU A 374 -1.07 21.99 14.33
C LEU A 374 -2.21 21.20 14.99
N PRO A 375 -3.48 21.66 14.92
CA PRO A 375 -4.63 20.88 15.38
C PRO A 375 -4.85 19.65 14.51
N GLY A 376 -5.56 18.63 15.01
CA GLY A 376 -5.98 17.48 14.22
C GLY A 376 -7.01 17.83 13.17
N GLY A 377 -7.30 16.89 12.26
CA GLY A 377 -8.25 17.08 11.15
C GLY A 377 -8.18 16.00 10.08
N GLY A 378 -7.23 15.09 10.20
CA GLY A 378 -7.03 14.01 9.22
C GLY A 378 -7.89 12.77 9.46
N TRP A 379 -7.77 11.79 8.55
CA TRP A 379 -8.35 10.45 8.66
C TRP A 379 -7.27 9.39 8.59
N ALA A 380 -7.46 8.30 9.33
CA ALA A 380 -6.65 7.11 9.15
C ALA A 380 -7.07 6.36 7.88
N PHE A 381 -6.17 5.57 7.32
CA PHE A 381 -6.44 4.66 6.20
C PHE A 381 -7.34 3.48 6.61
N GLN A 382 -7.14 2.97 7.83
CA GLN A 382 -7.84 1.83 8.40
C GLN A 382 -9.05 2.28 9.25
N TYR A 383 -9.77 1.33 9.87
CA TYR A 383 -10.85 1.65 10.82
C TYR A 383 -10.38 2.49 11.99
N ARG A 384 -9.20 2.18 12.52
CA ARG A 384 -8.52 2.91 13.60
C ARG A 384 -7.01 2.83 13.41
N ASN A 385 -6.38 3.98 13.37
CA ASN A 385 -4.93 4.14 13.46
C ASN A 385 -4.66 5.58 13.95
N ASP A 386 -5.19 5.88 15.12
CA ASP A 386 -5.45 7.23 15.62
C ASP A 386 -4.16 8.07 15.74
N ALA A 387 -3.03 7.42 15.98
CA ALA A 387 -1.73 8.10 16.05
C ALA A 387 -1.15 8.48 14.66
N TYR A 388 -1.72 7.97 13.57
CA TYR A 388 -1.15 8.07 12.22
C TYR A 388 -2.22 8.38 11.17
N PRO A 389 -2.80 9.59 11.17
CA PRO A 389 -3.67 10.03 10.09
C PRO A 389 -2.92 10.08 8.76
N ASP A 390 -3.60 9.71 7.68
CA ASP A 390 -3.08 9.60 6.33
C ASP A 390 -3.44 10.84 5.51
N LEU A 391 -2.45 11.46 4.85
CA LEU A 391 -2.67 12.66 4.03
C LEU A 391 -3.46 12.34 2.76
N ASP A 392 -3.24 11.17 2.18
CA ASP A 392 -3.92 10.75 0.96
C ASP A 392 -5.40 10.50 1.20
N ASP A 393 -5.72 9.72 2.24
CA ASP A 393 -7.09 9.50 2.70
C ASP A 393 -7.79 10.80 3.07
N THR A 394 -7.09 11.66 3.81
CA THR A 394 -7.63 12.96 4.21
C THR A 394 -8.01 13.82 3.00
N ALA A 395 -7.16 13.84 1.97
CA ALA A 395 -7.45 14.59 0.74
C ALA A 395 -8.65 14.01 -0.03
N VAL A 396 -8.73 12.66 -0.12
CA VAL A 396 -9.84 11.96 -0.80
C VAL A 396 -11.15 12.15 -0.05
N VAL A 397 -11.15 11.97 1.27
CA VAL A 397 -12.36 12.11 2.11
C VAL A 397 -12.86 13.57 2.10
N ALA A 398 -11.99 14.53 2.35
CA ALA A 398 -12.37 15.95 2.33
C ALA A 398 -12.93 16.36 0.96
N ARG A 399 -12.38 15.85 -0.14
CA ARG A 399 -12.92 16.04 -1.49
C ARG A 399 -14.31 15.39 -1.63
N ALA A 400 -14.52 14.18 -1.14
CA ALA A 400 -15.83 13.53 -1.20
C ALA A 400 -16.89 14.28 -0.39
N LEU A 401 -16.53 14.81 0.78
CA LEU A 401 -17.39 15.67 1.58
C LEU A 401 -17.73 16.97 0.84
N HIS A 402 -16.73 17.62 0.23
CA HIS A 402 -16.92 18.86 -0.53
C HIS A 402 -17.80 18.69 -1.77
N GLN A 403 -17.70 17.56 -2.47
CA GLN A 403 -18.50 17.27 -3.67
C GLN A 403 -19.93 16.82 -3.36
N SER A 404 -20.27 16.63 -2.08
CA SER A 404 -21.63 16.27 -1.67
C SER A 404 -22.61 17.41 -1.94
N PRO A 405 -23.87 17.12 -2.35
CA PRO A 405 -24.94 18.12 -2.34
C PRO A 405 -25.13 18.78 -0.97
N ASP A 406 -24.82 18.06 0.11
CA ASP A 406 -24.92 18.52 1.50
C ASP A 406 -23.59 19.06 2.05
N ALA A 407 -22.66 19.54 1.20
CA ALA A 407 -21.31 19.97 1.59
C ALA A 407 -21.30 20.98 2.76
N ALA A 408 -22.30 21.83 2.85
CA ALA A 408 -22.44 22.80 3.96
C ALA A 408 -22.52 22.11 5.33
N LYS A 409 -23.08 20.90 5.44
CA LYS A 409 -23.12 20.09 6.66
C LYS A 409 -21.72 19.70 7.12
N PHE A 410 -20.79 19.56 6.20
CA PHE A 410 -19.43 19.06 6.44
C PHE A 410 -18.37 20.17 6.44
N ALA A 411 -18.77 21.45 6.36
CA ALA A 411 -17.85 22.58 6.20
C ALA A 411 -16.71 22.57 7.24
N ASP A 412 -17.04 22.43 8.52
CA ASP A 412 -16.05 22.39 9.60
C ASP A 412 -15.06 21.22 9.47
N ALA A 413 -15.54 20.06 9.02
CA ALA A 413 -14.68 18.88 8.82
C ALA A 413 -13.73 19.09 7.64
N ILE A 414 -14.21 19.69 6.56
CA ILE A 414 -13.43 20.03 5.37
C ILE A 414 -12.36 21.08 5.73
N ASP A 415 -12.73 22.12 6.47
CA ASP A 415 -11.79 23.19 6.86
C ASP A 415 -10.67 22.64 7.77
N ARG A 416 -11.00 21.86 8.80
CA ARG A 416 -10.00 21.22 9.66
C ARG A 416 -9.06 20.30 8.87
N ALA A 417 -9.61 19.49 7.96
CA ALA A 417 -8.80 18.60 7.11
C ALA A 417 -7.83 19.40 6.23
N THR A 418 -8.33 20.49 5.64
CA THR A 418 -7.53 21.33 4.75
C THR A 418 -6.41 22.05 5.50
N ASP A 419 -6.71 22.59 6.68
CA ASP A 419 -5.71 23.24 7.55
C ASP A 419 -4.65 22.24 8.00
N TRP A 420 -5.07 21.02 8.39
CA TRP A 420 -4.15 19.95 8.76
C TRP A 420 -3.25 19.56 7.59
N LEU A 421 -3.80 19.34 6.39
CA LEU A 421 -3.01 19.05 5.19
C LEU A 421 -2.01 20.15 4.88
N CYS A 422 -2.43 21.41 4.86
CA CYS A 422 -1.52 22.54 4.61
C CYS A 422 -0.39 22.59 5.64
N GLY A 423 -0.69 22.32 6.92
CA GLY A 423 0.31 22.27 7.99
C GLY A 423 1.31 21.09 7.86
N MET A 424 0.91 20.01 7.21
CA MET A 424 1.75 18.83 6.94
C MET A 424 2.57 18.94 5.65
N GLN A 425 2.50 20.05 4.91
CA GLN A 425 3.32 20.24 3.71
C GLN A 425 4.81 20.20 4.04
N SER A 426 5.57 19.39 3.33
CA SER A 426 7.02 19.28 3.48
C SER A 426 7.77 20.50 2.94
N GLY A 427 9.02 20.68 3.40
CA GLY A 427 9.88 21.80 3.03
C GLY A 427 10.11 21.96 1.53
N ASN A 428 10.12 20.87 0.76
CA ASN A 428 10.23 20.88 -0.70
C ASN A 428 8.91 21.20 -1.44
N GLY A 429 7.80 21.39 -0.71
CA GLY A 429 6.49 21.71 -1.25
C GLY A 429 5.60 20.52 -1.58
N GLY A 430 6.11 19.29 -1.54
CA GLY A 430 5.32 18.07 -1.72
C GLY A 430 4.65 17.58 -0.44
N PHE A 431 3.88 16.48 -0.57
CA PHE A 431 3.21 15.80 0.52
C PHE A 431 3.59 14.32 0.54
N ALA A 432 3.96 13.83 1.71
CA ALA A 432 4.13 12.42 2.00
C ALA A 432 2.79 11.79 2.43
N ALA A 433 2.76 10.49 2.70
CA ALA A 433 1.52 9.84 3.11
C ALA A 433 1.19 10.10 4.60
N PHE A 434 2.17 10.16 5.49
CA PHE A 434 1.95 10.27 6.94
C PHE A 434 2.83 11.30 7.64
N ASP A 435 4.08 11.44 7.23
CA ASP A 435 5.07 12.25 7.93
C ASP A 435 5.48 13.47 7.10
N ALA A 436 5.68 14.63 7.73
CA ALA A 436 6.27 15.79 7.08
C ALA A 436 7.80 15.72 7.18
N ASP A 437 8.51 16.11 6.10
CA ASP A 437 9.97 16.22 6.07
C ASP A 437 10.72 14.90 6.42
N ASN A 438 10.12 13.75 6.10
CA ASN A 438 10.70 12.43 6.33
C ASN A 438 11.49 11.94 5.10
N ASP A 439 12.57 12.65 4.76
CA ASP A 439 13.32 12.49 3.51
C ASP A 439 14.83 12.25 3.71
N HIS A 440 15.23 11.81 4.89
CA HIS A 440 16.63 11.56 5.26
C HIS A 440 17.25 10.37 4.51
N GLN A 441 17.45 10.46 3.19
CA GLN A 441 17.85 9.37 2.29
C GLN A 441 19.07 8.58 2.73
N TRP A 442 20.00 9.19 3.48
CA TRP A 442 21.19 8.51 4.00
C TRP A 442 20.85 7.37 4.98
N LEU A 443 19.67 7.42 5.65
CA LEU A 443 19.20 6.34 6.53
C LEU A 443 18.92 5.04 5.76
N ASN A 444 18.65 5.09 4.46
CA ASN A 444 18.54 3.89 3.64
C ASN A 444 19.87 3.13 3.46
N GLN A 445 20.99 3.68 3.97
CA GLN A 445 22.30 3.04 3.95
C GLN A 445 22.62 2.25 5.24
N ILE A 446 21.79 2.33 6.29
CA ILE A 446 22.02 1.53 7.49
C ILE A 446 21.75 0.04 7.20
N PRO A 447 22.44 -0.90 7.88
CA PRO A 447 22.26 -2.33 7.66
C PRO A 447 20.84 -2.85 7.84
N PHE A 448 20.06 -2.23 8.73
CA PHE A 448 18.64 -2.54 8.94
C PHE A 448 17.77 -2.16 7.73
N ALA A 449 18.16 -1.17 6.93
CA ALA A 449 17.41 -0.67 5.79
C ALA A 449 17.70 -1.44 4.48
N ASP A 450 18.02 -2.73 4.54
CA ASP A 450 18.30 -3.53 3.34
C ASP A 450 17.07 -3.66 2.41
N HIS A 451 15.88 -3.45 2.94
CA HIS A 451 14.61 -3.41 2.23
C HIS A 451 14.31 -2.07 1.53
N GLY A 452 14.99 -0.96 1.85
CA GLY A 452 14.83 0.34 1.17
C GLY A 452 13.48 1.05 1.41
N ALA A 453 12.73 0.69 2.45
CA ALA A 453 11.39 1.21 2.75
C ALA A 453 11.32 1.93 4.11
N LEU A 454 12.43 2.53 4.55
CA LEU A 454 12.55 3.10 5.89
C LEU A 454 11.89 4.47 6.03
N LEU A 455 11.74 5.20 4.93
CA LEU A 455 11.33 6.60 4.90
C LEU A 455 9.96 6.80 4.26
N ASP A 456 9.34 7.95 4.56
CA ASP A 456 8.10 8.44 3.95
C ASP A 456 8.34 9.81 3.29
N PRO A 457 9.03 9.86 2.14
CA PRO A 457 9.26 11.11 1.42
C PRO A 457 8.00 11.58 0.69
N PRO A 458 7.87 12.88 0.41
CA PRO A 458 6.83 13.40 -0.48
C PRO A 458 6.82 12.70 -1.83
N THR A 459 5.61 12.43 -2.35
CA THR A 459 5.42 11.72 -3.61
C THR A 459 4.42 12.43 -4.53
N SER A 460 4.56 12.20 -5.84
CA SER A 460 3.75 12.87 -6.85
C SER A 460 2.26 12.50 -6.77
N ASP A 461 1.95 11.25 -6.45
CA ASP A 461 0.57 10.75 -6.37
C ASP A 461 -0.21 11.34 -5.19
N VAL A 462 0.36 11.35 -3.97
CA VAL A 462 -0.24 12.00 -2.79
C VAL A 462 -0.34 13.52 -3.00
N SER A 463 0.76 14.15 -3.42
CA SER A 463 0.81 15.59 -3.69
C SER A 463 -0.23 16.01 -4.73
N GLY A 464 -0.49 15.18 -5.75
CA GLY A 464 -1.51 15.42 -6.76
C GLY A 464 -2.92 15.42 -6.17
N ARG A 465 -3.23 14.49 -5.26
CA ARG A 465 -4.57 14.45 -4.61
C ARG A 465 -4.80 15.64 -3.69
N VAL A 466 -3.79 16.02 -2.91
CA VAL A 466 -3.86 17.23 -2.08
C VAL A 466 -4.04 18.47 -2.95
N LEU A 467 -3.26 18.64 -4.02
CA LEU A 467 -3.43 19.77 -4.95
C LEU A 467 -4.85 19.80 -5.56
N THR A 468 -5.41 18.63 -5.89
CA THR A 468 -6.78 18.53 -6.41
C THR A 468 -7.78 19.09 -5.41
N LEU A 469 -7.71 18.70 -4.14
CA LEU A 469 -8.58 19.22 -3.08
C LEU A 469 -8.42 20.74 -2.91
N LEU A 470 -7.19 21.19 -2.70
CA LEU A 470 -6.88 22.61 -2.47
C LEU A 470 -7.35 23.50 -3.63
N SER A 471 -7.30 22.98 -4.86
CA SER A 471 -7.74 23.70 -6.06
C SER A 471 -9.27 23.74 -6.21
N LEU A 472 -9.97 22.69 -5.78
CA LEU A 472 -11.44 22.67 -5.77
C LEU A 472 -12.03 23.58 -4.71
N LEU A 473 -11.39 23.67 -3.54
CA LEU A 473 -11.80 24.57 -2.46
C LEU A 473 -11.48 26.04 -2.75
N ASP A 474 -10.40 26.29 -3.46
CA ASP A 474 -9.88 27.61 -3.87
C ASP A 474 -9.82 28.66 -2.74
N ARG A 475 -9.49 28.20 -1.49
CA ARG A 475 -9.35 29.12 -0.36
C ARG A 475 -8.14 30.03 -0.56
N ALA A 476 -8.29 31.32 -0.30
CA ALA A 476 -7.22 32.32 -0.46
C ALA A 476 -6.03 32.02 0.48
N THR A 477 -6.30 31.47 1.66
CA THR A 477 -5.29 31.05 2.66
C THR A 477 -4.34 29.99 2.15
N ASP A 478 -4.79 29.13 1.22
CA ASP A 478 -4.05 27.96 0.74
C ASP A 478 -3.23 28.26 -0.53
N ARG A 479 -3.28 29.49 -1.02
CA ARG A 479 -2.60 29.88 -2.26
C ARG A 479 -1.12 29.53 -2.28
N VAL A 480 -0.41 29.82 -1.20
CA VAL A 480 1.03 29.51 -1.09
C VAL A 480 1.29 28.01 -1.13
N ALA A 481 0.49 27.21 -0.42
CA ALA A 481 0.60 25.76 -0.43
C ALA A 481 0.34 25.19 -1.83
N ARG A 482 -0.69 25.69 -2.54
CA ARG A 482 -0.99 25.31 -3.94
C ARG A 482 0.15 25.64 -4.90
N GLU A 483 0.73 26.85 -4.80
CA GLU A 483 1.86 27.25 -5.65
C GLU A 483 3.10 26.36 -5.42
N ARG A 484 3.39 26.03 -4.16
CA ARG A 484 4.53 25.16 -3.80
C ARG A 484 4.35 23.74 -4.30
N VAL A 485 3.18 23.12 -4.07
CA VAL A 485 2.93 21.75 -4.53
C VAL A 485 2.84 21.66 -6.05
N THR A 486 2.29 22.70 -6.72
CA THR A 486 2.30 22.75 -8.19
C THR A 486 3.73 22.74 -8.73
N ARG A 487 4.62 23.53 -8.15
CA ARG A 487 6.05 23.55 -8.54
C ARG A 487 6.71 22.20 -8.30
N PHE A 488 6.52 21.61 -7.11
CA PHE A 488 7.01 20.27 -6.79
C PHE A 488 6.59 19.25 -7.87
N LEU A 489 5.31 19.23 -8.24
CA LEU A 489 4.80 18.29 -9.25
C LEU A 489 5.39 18.54 -10.66
N LEU A 490 5.64 19.79 -11.03
CA LEU A 490 6.27 20.11 -12.31
C LEU A 490 7.74 19.67 -12.34
N ASP A 491 8.46 19.79 -11.21
CA ASP A 491 9.86 19.38 -11.08
C ASP A 491 10.02 17.84 -11.06
N GLU A 492 9.00 17.11 -10.57
CA GLU A 492 8.99 15.64 -10.52
C GLU A 492 8.59 14.96 -11.85
N GLN A 493 8.17 15.72 -12.88
CA GLN A 493 7.82 15.13 -14.17
C GLN A 493 9.02 14.51 -14.86
N THR A 494 8.89 13.22 -15.25
CA THR A 494 9.96 12.57 -16.02
C THR A 494 10.13 13.22 -17.39
N PRO A 495 11.31 13.08 -18.03
CA PRO A 495 11.53 13.61 -19.38
C PRO A 495 10.52 13.15 -20.41
N GLU A 496 10.00 11.91 -20.29
CA GLU A 496 8.98 11.33 -21.17
C GLU A 496 7.59 11.91 -20.92
N GLY A 497 7.36 12.54 -19.76
CA GLY A 497 6.10 13.21 -19.40
C GLY A 497 5.25 12.50 -18.35
N ALA A 498 5.72 11.42 -17.77
CA ALA A 498 5.03 10.67 -16.72
C ALA A 498 5.39 11.17 -15.31
N TRP A 499 4.66 10.68 -14.29
CA TRP A 499 5.02 10.81 -12.88
C TRP A 499 5.03 9.45 -12.20
N PHE A 500 5.98 9.30 -11.28
CA PHE A 500 6.12 8.10 -10.45
C PHE A 500 4.91 7.94 -9.52
N GLY A 501 4.38 6.72 -9.43
CA GLY A 501 3.33 6.34 -8.50
C GLY A 501 3.89 5.51 -7.34
N ARG A 502 3.86 6.05 -6.12
CA ARG A 502 4.37 5.37 -4.93
C ARG A 502 3.37 4.35 -4.38
N TRP A 503 2.07 4.70 -4.41
CA TRP A 503 1.00 3.96 -3.75
C TRP A 503 0.09 3.16 -4.70
N GLY A 504 0.30 3.29 -6.00
CA GLY A 504 -0.33 2.48 -7.05
C GLY A 504 0.65 2.21 -8.17
N THR A 505 0.54 1.05 -8.85
CA THR A 505 1.46 0.61 -9.91
C THR A 505 1.15 1.30 -11.23
N ASN A 506 2.07 2.02 -11.75
CA ASN A 506 3.19 2.80 -11.24
C ASN A 506 3.08 4.19 -11.90
N TYR A 507 3.71 4.41 -13.07
CA TYR A 507 3.68 5.69 -13.77
C TYR A 507 2.30 6.04 -14.35
N ILE A 508 1.47 5.06 -14.73
CA ILE A 508 0.08 5.32 -15.16
C ILE A 508 -0.71 5.92 -13.99
N TYR A 509 -0.57 5.36 -12.79
CA TYR A 509 -1.24 5.84 -11.58
C TYR A 509 -0.77 7.23 -11.16
N GLY A 510 0.54 7.44 -11.07
CA GLY A 510 1.12 8.75 -10.72
C GLY A 510 0.73 9.83 -11.73
N THR A 511 0.78 9.49 -13.03
CA THR A 511 0.38 10.41 -14.10
C THR A 511 -1.11 10.76 -14.02
N TRP A 512 -1.98 9.80 -13.71
CA TRP A 512 -3.41 10.08 -13.47
C TRP A 512 -3.59 11.08 -12.34
N SER A 513 -3.02 10.84 -11.17
CA SER A 513 -3.17 11.72 -10.01
C SER A 513 -2.72 13.15 -10.32
N VAL A 514 -1.52 13.30 -10.89
CA VAL A 514 -0.95 14.62 -11.15
C VAL A 514 -1.66 15.34 -12.28
N LEU A 515 -2.04 14.65 -13.38
CA LEU A 515 -2.71 15.30 -14.50
C LEU A 515 -4.08 15.83 -14.11
N VAL A 516 -4.84 15.08 -13.28
CA VAL A 516 -6.11 15.56 -12.70
C VAL A 516 -5.86 16.80 -11.83
N ALA A 517 -4.80 16.80 -11.02
CA ALA A 517 -4.47 17.90 -10.12
C ALA A 517 -4.08 19.19 -10.86
N LEU A 518 -3.18 19.09 -11.85
CA LEU A 518 -2.76 20.24 -12.64
C LEU A 518 -3.95 20.87 -13.40
N ARG A 519 -4.86 20.05 -13.90
CA ARG A 519 -6.08 20.53 -14.55
C ARG A 519 -7.06 21.18 -13.56
N ALA A 520 -7.21 20.62 -12.36
CA ALA A 520 -8.00 21.23 -11.29
C ALA A 520 -7.42 22.59 -10.85
N ALA A 521 -6.08 22.71 -10.84
CA ALA A 521 -5.37 23.95 -10.56
C ALA A 521 -5.44 25.00 -11.71
N GLY A 522 -6.23 24.75 -12.76
CA GLY A 522 -6.44 25.68 -13.86
C GLY A 522 -5.35 25.66 -14.93
N MET A 523 -4.38 24.73 -14.87
CA MET A 523 -3.34 24.63 -15.90
C MET A 523 -3.97 24.31 -17.27
N SER A 524 -3.59 25.06 -18.31
CA SER A 524 -4.13 24.86 -19.67
C SER A 524 -3.86 23.44 -20.20
N ALA A 525 -4.76 22.91 -21.00
CA ALA A 525 -4.53 21.67 -21.76
C ALA A 525 -3.30 21.77 -22.67
N ASP A 526 -3.01 22.97 -23.15
CA ASP A 526 -1.83 23.25 -24.00
C ASP A 526 -0.52 23.45 -23.24
N ALA A 527 -0.56 23.45 -21.91
CA ALA A 527 0.66 23.58 -21.13
C ALA A 527 1.65 22.44 -21.46
N PRO A 528 2.94 22.72 -21.55
CA PRO A 528 3.94 21.72 -21.95
C PRO A 528 3.91 20.44 -21.11
N ALA A 529 3.71 20.57 -19.79
CA ALA A 529 3.63 19.42 -18.89
C ALA A 529 2.40 18.53 -19.18
N VAL A 530 1.22 19.14 -19.39
CA VAL A 530 -0.02 18.44 -19.73
C VAL A 530 0.12 17.74 -21.08
N ARG A 531 0.63 18.43 -22.11
CA ARG A 531 0.82 17.83 -23.45
C ARG A 531 1.80 16.66 -23.45
N ARG A 532 2.90 16.76 -22.69
CA ARG A 532 3.85 15.62 -22.55
C ARG A 532 3.17 14.41 -21.92
N ALA A 533 2.40 14.62 -20.85
CA ALA A 533 1.68 13.54 -20.16
C ALA A 533 0.63 12.86 -21.05
N VAL A 534 -0.17 13.64 -21.78
CA VAL A 534 -1.14 13.13 -22.75
C VAL A 534 -0.45 12.34 -23.86
N LYS A 535 0.65 12.86 -24.41
CA LYS A 535 1.43 12.16 -25.44
C LYS A 535 1.98 10.83 -24.89
N TRP A 536 2.54 10.84 -23.67
CA TRP A 536 3.06 9.63 -23.05
C TRP A 536 1.97 8.59 -22.81
N LEU A 537 0.83 8.95 -22.20
CA LEU A 537 -0.28 8.02 -21.98
C LEU A 537 -0.74 7.37 -23.29
N LYS A 538 -0.87 8.15 -24.36
CA LYS A 538 -1.26 7.61 -25.68
C LYS A 538 -0.19 6.67 -26.25
N SER A 539 1.08 6.90 -25.98
CA SER A 539 2.20 6.08 -26.51
C SER A 539 2.33 4.73 -25.82
N VAL A 540 1.78 4.56 -24.60
CA VAL A 540 1.83 3.31 -23.84
C VAL A 540 0.50 2.54 -23.88
N GLN A 541 -0.51 3.01 -24.65
CA GLN A 541 -1.75 2.27 -24.88
C GLN A 541 -1.46 0.99 -25.66
N GLN A 542 -2.05 -0.13 -25.24
CA GLN A 542 -1.84 -1.42 -25.87
C GLN A 542 -2.78 -1.64 -27.06
N ALA A 543 -2.48 -2.66 -27.86
CA ALA A 543 -3.22 -2.97 -29.09
C ALA A 543 -4.69 -3.33 -28.84
N ASP A 544 -5.01 -3.89 -27.66
CA ASP A 544 -6.38 -4.21 -27.24
C ASP A 544 -7.18 -2.97 -26.80
N GLY A 545 -6.55 -1.81 -26.77
CA GLY A 545 -7.14 -0.53 -26.38
C GLY A 545 -7.00 -0.19 -24.90
N GLY A 546 -6.55 -1.10 -24.05
CA GLY A 546 -6.33 -0.88 -22.63
C GLY A 546 -4.92 -0.37 -22.30
N TRP A 547 -4.66 -0.23 -21.01
CA TRP A 547 -3.35 0.11 -20.44
C TRP A 547 -2.96 -0.93 -19.40
N GLY A 548 -1.67 -1.24 -19.33
CA GLY A 548 -1.13 -2.19 -18.37
C GLY A 548 0.34 -1.97 -18.10
N GLU A 549 0.68 -1.84 -16.83
CA GLU A 549 2.03 -1.66 -16.34
C GLU A 549 2.34 -2.70 -15.28
N GLY A 550 3.52 -3.34 -15.39
CA GLY A 550 3.99 -4.36 -14.45
C GLY A 550 4.68 -3.74 -13.24
N ASN A 551 4.71 -4.50 -12.13
CA ASN A 551 5.47 -4.11 -10.94
C ASN A 551 6.99 -4.09 -11.18
N ASP A 552 7.47 -4.72 -12.25
CA ASP A 552 8.87 -4.63 -12.70
C ASP A 552 9.30 -3.21 -13.06
N SER A 553 8.35 -2.31 -13.40
CA SER A 553 8.61 -0.90 -13.68
C SER A 553 9.21 -0.12 -12.49
N TYR A 554 9.10 -0.66 -11.27
CA TYR A 554 9.80 -0.13 -10.09
C TYR A 554 11.29 -0.46 -10.07
N LEU A 555 11.72 -1.48 -10.82
CA LEU A 555 13.12 -1.90 -10.94
C LEU A 555 13.75 -1.37 -12.22
N ASP A 556 13.01 -1.42 -13.32
CA ASP A 556 13.47 -1.05 -14.65
C ASP A 556 12.65 0.13 -15.21
N PRO A 557 13.24 1.34 -15.27
CA PRO A 557 12.58 2.51 -15.83
C PRO A 557 12.17 2.38 -17.30
N GLU A 558 12.77 1.49 -18.09
CA GLU A 558 12.37 1.26 -19.49
C GLU A 558 10.98 0.61 -19.62
N LEU A 559 10.49 0.00 -18.53
CA LEU A 559 9.17 -0.59 -18.45
C LEU A 559 8.05 0.38 -18.04
N ARG A 560 8.34 1.69 -17.96
CA ARG A 560 7.35 2.71 -17.60
C ARG A 560 6.09 2.64 -18.48
N GLY A 561 4.94 2.39 -17.86
CA GLY A 561 3.66 2.23 -18.54
C GLY A 561 3.52 0.93 -19.33
N ARG A 562 4.41 -0.04 -19.12
CA ARG A 562 4.51 -1.30 -19.88
C ARG A 562 4.77 -2.48 -18.95
N GLY A 563 5.10 -3.63 -19.51
CA GLY A 563 5.53 -4.83 -18.75
C GLY A 563 4.39 -5.74 -18.29
N ALA A 564 3.13 -5.34 -18.44
CA ALA A 564 1.98 -6.19 -18.16
C ALA A 564 0.91 -6.08 -19.25
N ARG A 565 0.00 -7.08 -19.33
CA ARG A 565 -1.21 -6.99 -20.16
C ARG A 565 -2.11 -5.86 -19.64
N SER A 566 -2.98 -5.36 -20.49
CA SER A 566 -3.97 -4.34 -20.12
C SER A 566 -4.79 -4.75 -18.90
N GLY A 567 -5.05 -3.80 -18.03
CA GLY A 567 -5.78 -3.98 -16.82
C GLY A 567 -6.91 -2.99 -16.59
N PRO A 568 -8.00 -3.43 -15.92
CA PRO A 568 -9.17 -2.58 -15.76
C PRO A 568 -8.87 -1.33 -14.94
N ALA A 569 -8.17 -1.44 -13.81
CA ALA A 569 -7.83 -0.29 -12.99
C ALA A 569 -6.87 0.68 -13.71
N GLN A 570 -5.81 0.18 -14.34
CA GLN A 570 -4.84 1.00 -15.06
C GLN A 570 -5.44 1.65 -16.30
N THR A 571 -6.32 0.92 -17.02
CA THR A 571 -7.11 1.50 -18.12
C THR A 571 -8.01 2.64 -17.61
N ALA A 572 -8.67 2.45 -16.48
CA ALA A 572 -9.52 3.46 -15.88
C ALA A 572 -8.72 4.71 -15.46
N TRP A 573 -7.55 4.55 -14.84
CA TRP A 573 -6.68 5.68 -14.49
C TRP A 573 -6.24 6.47 -15.73
N ALA A 574 -5.81 5.78 -16.78
CA ALA A 574 -5.45 6.43 -18.04
C ALA A 574 -6.63 7.18 -18.67
N LEU A 575 -7.84 6.59 -18.68
CA LEU A 575 -9.05 7.23 -19.16
C LEU A 575 -9.42 8.48 -18.36
N LEU A 576 -9.41 8.40 -17.02
CA LEU A 576 -9.69 9.53 -16.13
C LEU A 576 -8.69 10.67 -16.34
N ALA A 577 -7.39 10.33 -16.52
CA ALA A 577 -6.34 11.29 -16.83
C ALA A 577 -6.57 11.99 -18.17
N LEU A 578 -6.77 11.24 -19.24
CA LEU A 578 -6.99 11.78 -20.59
C LEU A 578 -8.26 12.63 -20.65
N MET A 579 -9.36 12.18 -20.08
CA MET A 579 -10.61 12.96 -20.04
C MET A 579 -10.46 14.28 -19.25
N SER A 580 -9.67 14.27 -18.14
CA SER A 580 -9.39 15.51 -17.41
C SER A 580 -8.58 16.52 -18.22
N ALA A 581 -7.72 16.01 -19.12
CA ALA A 581 -6.93 16.83 -20.03
C ALA A 581 -7.73 17.37 -21.25
N GLY A 582 -9.01 17.01 -21.38
CA GLY A 582 -9.86 17.44 -22.50
C GLY A 582 -9.84 16.51 -23.71
N GLU A 583 -9.25 15.31 -23.59
CA GLU A 583 -9.08 14.35 -24.68
C GLU A 583 -10.25 13.34 -24.84
N ALA A 584 -11.45 13.68 -24.35
CA ALA A 584 -12.58 12.76 -24.35
C ALA A 584 -12.99 12.26 -25.76
N ASP A 585 -12.77 13.06 -26.81
CA ASP A 585 -13.04 12.69 -28.22
C ASP A 585 -11.88 11.94 -28.89
N ASN A 586 -10.77 11.77 -28.18
CA ASN A 586 -9.59 11.10 -28.73
C ASN A 586 -9.88 9.62 -28.98
N PRO A 587 -9.49 9.06 -30.15
CA PRO A 587 -9.65 7.64 -30.43
C PRO A 587 -9.03 6.69 -29.38
N ALA A 588 -7.98 7.14 -28.68
CA ALA A 588 -7.40 6.38 -27.59
C ALA A 588 -8.40 6.18 -26.43
N VAL A 589 -9.16 7.23 -26.08
CA VAL A 589 -10.20 7.14 -25.05
C VAL A 589 -11.32 6.19 -25.49
N ALA A 590 -11.79 6.30 -26.73
CA ALA A 590 -12.82 5.40 -27.25
C ALA A 590 -12.39 3.92 -27.21
N ARG A 591 -11.13 3.61 -27.58
CA ARG A 591 -10.60 2.24 -27.49
C ARG A 591 -10.50 1.74 -26.05
N GLY A 592 -10.09 2.59 -25.11
CA GLY A 592 -10.02 2.22 -23.69
C GLY A 592 -11.40 1.95 -23.08
N VAL A 593 -12.40 2.75 -23.46
CA VAL A 593 -13.80 2.50 -23.06
C VAL A 593 -14.28 1.16 -23.62
N GLU A 594 -14.04 0.88 -24.90
CA GLU A 594 -14.40 -0.40 -25.52
C GLU A 594 -13.69 -1.60 -24.85
N TYR A 595 -12.42 -1.44 -24.42
CA TYR A 595 -11.72 -2.44 -23.63
C TYR A 595 -12.48 -2.74 -22.32
N LEU A 596 -12.88 -1.70 -21.56
CA LEU A 596 -13.64 -1.88 -20.32
C LEU A 596 -15.00 -2.54 -20.57
N LEU A 597 -15.72 -2.15 -21.63
CA LEU A 597 -17.01 -2.74 -21.99
C LEU A 597 -16.89 -4.22 -22.38
N LYS A 598 -15.80 -4.62 -23.06
CA LYS A 598 -15.57 -6.00 -23.48
C LYS A 598 -15.11 -6.93 -22.35
N THR A 599 -14.43 -6.37 -21.36
CA THR A 599 -13.82 -7.15 -20.27
C THR A 599 -14.67 -7.23 -19.02
N GLN A 600 -15.78 -6.49 -18.97
CA GLN A 600 -16.72 -6.56 -17.84
C GLN A 600 -17.47 -7.91 -17.84
N THR A 601 -17.61 -8.49 -16.67
CA THR A 601 -18.39 -9.71 -16.44
C THR A 601 -19.24 -9.54 -15.19
N GLY A 602 -20.57 -9.58 -15.30
CA GLY A 602 -21.49 -9.47 -14.16
C GLY A 602 -21.36 -8.17 -13.34
N GLY A 603 -20.99 -7.06 -14.00
CA GLY A 603 -20.77 -5.77 -13.34
C GLY A 603 -19.39 -5.62 -12.68
N GLU A 604 -18.48 -6.57 -12.88
CA GLU A 604 -17.12 -6.56 -12.33
C GLU A 604 -16.08 -6.71 -13.45
N TRP A 605 -14.83 -6.41 -13.13
CA TRP A 605 -13.67 -6.63 -13.99
C TRP A 605 -12.68 -7.55 -13.26
N PRO A 606 -12.71 -8.86 -13.55
CA PRO A 606 -11.75 -9.81 -12.95
C PRO A 606 -10.31 -9.38 -13.25
N ASP A 607 -9.51 -9.26 -12.20
CA ASP A 607 -8.09 -8.92 -12.31
C ASP A 607 -7.29 -9.73 -11.29
N ALA A 608 -6.31 -10.48 -11.77
CA ALA A 608 -5.43 -11.29 -10.92
C ALA A 608 -4.12 -10.56 -10.54
N ARG A 609 -3.92 -9.33 -11.04
CA ARG A 609 -2.64 -8.63 -10.86
C ARG A 609 -2.59 -7.87 -9.56
N PHE A 610 -1.39 -7.77 -9.02
CA PHE A 610 -1.09 -6.83 -7.95
C PHE A 610 -0.92 -5.43 -8.55
N ASN A 611 -1.70 -4.50 -8.07
CA ASN A 611 -1.91 -3.18 -8.68
C ASN A 611 -1.40 -2.02 -7.81
N ALA A 612 -0.76 -2.34 -6.70
CA ALA A 612 -0.14 -1.38 -5.81
C ALA A 612 1.05 -1.99 -5.06
N PRO A 613 2.06 -1.21 -4.69
CA PRO A 613 3.06 -1.61 -3.71
C PRO A 613 2.64 -1.16 -2.30
N GLY A 614 2.85 -2.00 -1.30
CA GLY A 614 3.01 -1.51 0.06
C GLY A 614 4.36 -0.79 0.16
N PHE A 615 5.41 -1.47 -0.33
CA PHE A 615 6.76 -0.90 -0.48
C PHE A 615 7.34 -1.32 -1.82
N PRO A 616 7.64 -0.39 -2.75
CA PRO A 616 8.26 -0.71 -4.02
C PRO A 616 9.49 -1.58 -3.84
N ARG A 617 9.62 -2.66 -4.62
CA ARG A 617 10.70 -3.65 -4.61
C ARG A 617 10.69 -4.63 -3.43
N VAL A 618 9.81 -4.45 -2.44
CA VAL A 618 9.86 -5.21 -1.19
C VAL A 618 8.54 -5.91 -0.87
N PHE A 619 7.42 -5.25 -1.18
CA PHE A 619 6.11 -5.70 -0.76
C PHE A 619 5.04 -5.16 -1.69
N TYR A 620 4.23 -6.03 -2.27
CA TYR A 620 3.21 -5.66 -3.23
C TYR A 620 1.82 -6.13 -2.80
N LEU A 621 0.82 -5.41 -3.29
CA LEU A 621 -0.58 -5.56 -2.90
C LEU A 621 -1.48 -5.66 -4.13
N LYS A 622 -2.59 -6.35 -3.95
CA LYS A 622 -3.75 -6.29 -4.82
C LYS A 622 -4.91 -5.67 -4.04
N TYR A 623 -5.30 -4.48 -4.46
CA TYR A 623 -6.54 -3.86 -4.02
C TYR A 623 -7.68 -4.43 -4.86
N HIS A 624 -8.53 -5.28 -4.28
CA HIS A 624 -9.66 -5.89 -4.99
C HIS A 624 -10.72 -4.85 -5.40
N GLY A 625 -10.82 -3.74 -4.68
CA GLY A 625 -11.71 -2.63 -5.00
C GLY A 625 -11.31 -1.87 -6.28
N TYR A 626 -10.01 -1.76 -6.57
CA TYR A 626 -9.51 -0.96 -7.70
C TYR A 626 -10.06 -1.40 -9.06
N SER A 627 -10.21 -2.69 -9.29
CA SER A 627 -10.79 -3.23 -10.51
C SER A 627 -12.33 -3.14 -10.55
N ARG A 628 -12.98 -2.58 -9.52
CA ARG A 628 -14.43 -2.40 -9.42
C ARG A 628 -14.83 -0.94 -9.60
N TYR A 629 -14.40 -0.08 -8.67
CA TYR A 629 -14.85 1.31 -8.66
C TYR A 629 -14.10 2.22 -9.65
N PHE A 630 -12.84 1.98 -10.02
CA PHE A 630 -12.17 2.83 -11.01
C PHE A 630 -12.72 2.65 -12.43
N PRO A 631 -12.93 1.41 -12.96
CA PRO A 631 -13.58 1.23 -14.25
C PRO A 631 -15.00 1.82 -14.29
N TYR A 632 -15.78 1.60 -13.24
CA TYR A 632 -17.09 2.23 -13.10
C TYR A 632 -16.98 3.76 -13.18
N TRP A 633 -16.09 4.36 -12.39
CA TRP A 633 -15.86 5.82 -12.40
C TRP A 633 -15.47 6.35 -13.78
N ALA A 634 -14.56 5.65 -14.48
CA ALA A 634 -14.14 6.04 -15.82
C ALA A 634 -15.30 6.00 -16.84
N LEU A 635 -16.14 4.96 -16.79
CA LEU A 635 -17.31 4.84 -17.68
C LEU A 635 -18.36 5.92 -17.39
N VAL A 636 -18.64 6.21 -16.12
CA VAL A 636 -19.54 7.30 -15.70
C VAL A 636 -19.01 8.65 -16.19
N ARG A 637 -17.71 8.92 -15.97
CA ARG A 637 -17.06 10.15 -16.44
C ARG A 637 -17.18 10.28 -17.96
N TYR A 638 -16.92 9.23 -18.70
CA TYR A 638 -17.04 9.22 -20.16
C TYR A 638 -18.45 9.53 -20.62
N ARG A 639 -19.48 8.88 -20.05
CA ARG A 639 -20.89 9.18 -20.32
C ARG A 639 -21.20 10.66 -20.08
N ASN A 640 -20.76 11.21 -18.96
CA ASN A 640 -21.09 12.58 -18.57
C ASN A 640 -20.41 13.63 -19.46
N VAL A 641 -19.14 13.40 -19.85
CA VAL A 641 -18.42 14.31 -20.75
C VAL A 641 -19.04 14.30 -22.14
N ARG A 642 -19.38 13.10 -22.68
CA ARG A 642 -20.01 12.98 -23.98
C ARG A 642 -21.41 13.62 -24.02
N ALA A 643 -22.18 13.53 -22.94
CA ALA A 643 -23.51 14.16 -22.84
C ALA A 643 -23.47 15.70 -22.79
N ARG A 644 -22.33 16.29 -22.38
CA ARG A 644 -22.17 17.77 -22.39
C ARG A 644 -21.73 18.30 -23.74
N GLN A 645 -21.21 17.45 -24.62
CA GLN A 645 -20.75 17.82 -25.97
C GLN A 645 -21.82 17.59 -27.04
N ALA A 646 -22.84 16.76 -26.75
CA ALA A 646 -24.00 16.48 -27.61
C ALA A 646 -25.12 17.51 -27.37
#